data_f1c36acfb545ba920eee424e0976c2e2
#
_entry.id   f1c36acfb545ba920eee424e0976c2e2
#
_cell.length_a   1.000
_cell.length_b   1.000
_cell.length_c   1.000
_cell.angle_alpha   90.00
_cell.angle_beta   90.00
_cell.angle_gamma   90.00
#
_symmetry.space_group_name_H-M   'P 1'
#
loop_
_entity.id
_entity.type
_entity.pdbx_description
1 polymer ?
#
loop_
_entity_poly.entity_id
_entity_poly.type
_entity_poly.pdbx_seq_one_letter_code
_entity_poly.pdbx_strand_id
1 'polypeptide(L)'
;DGDVIDLTAQLYNLSPKEAAEKLAQDFGLIYDSQAPPRRKYVKRKKNKNALSSLSDIKPGDYVVHQSHGIGMYAGIQRLEVQGATKDYLKVQYSGSDVLYVPVTQLDLLSRYTAPGDEEKVKLAKLGGAEWQRTRAKVKKATEEMAQELIELYARRRQATGYAFPPDGDWQRDFETRFDYDETDDQLNATAEIKQDMEKGWPMDRLLCGDVGVGKTEVALRAAFKCVMGGKQCAILAPTTLLAWQHYNTILSRMEAFPVKVEMMSRFRTAKQQKETLRGLQSGSVDIVVGTHRLLSKDVKFHDLGLVIIDEEQRFGVKHKEKLKENFIGVDMLTLSATPIPRTLNMAMSGIRDLSTIEQPPIERQPVETFVLEYNDVILAEAMKKELARGGQVYYLHNRVDNIEACAAHVSKLVPGARIGIAHGKMTEEELNPVWQHLLNGEIDILVCTTLIETGIDVRNCNTLIIEDADRMGLAQLYQIRGRVGRSGRKAYAYFTFRRDKTLTDIAQKRLSAIREFTAFGSGFRIAMRDLQIRGAGSLLGHSQHGHMEAVGYDLYVKMLGQAIARAKGEPVRRDKSECLVDLRVDAFIPEKYIADGPGRIEAYKRIAAIQTAEDAADVLDELIDRYGDPPPSVSDLVNVSLVRVQASAVGVTEVTQKKDTLTLQLESLELPMIRGLLVAFNGRVTAGAGNRPYLSVTLQPDEKPLELLQSILKGMAEILASAEQK
;
A
#
# COMPACT_ATOMS: atom_id res chain seq x y z
N ASP A 1 -1.23 29.35 13.19
CA ASP A 1 -2.56 28.88 12.75
C ASP A 1 -3.29 28.26 13.95
N GLY A 2 -3.72 29.10 14.90
CA GLY A 2 -4.55 28.70 16.02
C GLY A 2 -6.05 28.83 15.69
N ASP A 3 -6.90 28.13 16.41
CA ASP A 3 -8.34 28.29 16.30
C ASP A 3 -8.82 29.59 17.00
N VAL A 4 -10.15 29.86 16.95
CA VAL A 4 -10.73 31.06 17.55
C VAL A 4 -10.50 31.11 19.06
N ILE A 5 -10.36 29.96 19.72
CA ILE A 5 -10.08 29.85 21.15
C ILE A 5 -8.66 30.32 21.46
N ASP A 6 -7.66 29.84 20.64
CA ASP A 6 -6.27 30.24 20.76
C ASP A 6 -6.09 31.74 20.53
N LEU A 7 -6.76 32.30 19.53
CA LEU A 7 -6.76 33.74 19.25
C LEU A 7 -7.32 34.54 20.43
N THR A 8 -8.43 34.07 20.99
CA THR A 8 -9.08 34.74 22.15
C THR A 8 -8.22 34.61 23.41
N ALA A 9 -7.57 33.46 23.61
CA ALA A 9 -6.63 33.23 24.70
C ALA A 9 -5.46 34.22 24.63
N GLN A 10 -4.90 34.45 23.46
CA GLN A 10 -3.81 35.41 23.24
C GLN A 10 -4.23 36.86 23.38
N LEU A 11 -5.40 37.23 22.81
CA LEU A 11 -5.92 38.61 22.85
C LEU A 11 -6.25 39.10 24.27
N TYR A 12 -6.76 38.22 25.11
CA TYR A 12 -7.22 38.54 26.45
C TYR A 12 -6.31 38.00 27.56
N ASN A 13 -5.16 37.38 27.19
CA ASN A 13 -4.22 36.75 28.10
C ASN A 13 -4.89 35.74 29.07
N LEU A 14 -5.76 34.90 28.52
CA LEU A 14 -6.54 33.89 29.23
C LEU A 14 -5.99 32.50 28.95
N SER A 15 -6.24 31.55 29.84
CA SER A 15 -6.02 30.14 29.51
C SER A 15 -7.02 29.69 28.39
N PRO A 16 -6.70 28.66 27.62
CA PRO A 16 -7.61 28.15 26.57
C PRO A 16 -9.02 27.81 27.09
N LYS A 17 -9.13 27.39 28.35
CA LYS A 17 -10.41 27.09 28.99
C LYS A 17 -11.21 28.36 29.27
N GLU A 18 -10.58 29.35 29.86
CA GLU A 18 -11.22 30.66 30.16
C GLU A 18 -11.58 31.40 28.86
N ALA A 19 -10.80 31.27 27.81
CA ALA A 19 -11.11 31.80 26.48
C ALA A 19 -12.35 31.12 25.87
N ALA A 20 -12.46 29.78 26.00
CA ALA A 20 -13.66 29.05 25.57
C ALA A 20 -14.91 29.43 26.37
N GLU A 21 -14.80 29.59 27.69
CA GLU A 21 -15.89 30.05 28.56
C GLU A 21 -16.35 31.47 28.19
N LYS A 22 -15.41 32.39 27.94
CA LYS A 22 -15.67 33.71 27.48
C LYS A 22 -16.40 33.76 26.13
N LEU A 23 -15.89 32.98 25.14
CA LEU A 23 -16.56 32.89 23.84
C LEU A 23 -17.97 32.30 23.96
N ALA A 24 -18.17 31.26 24.77
CA ALA A 24 -19.50 30.72 25.01
C ALA A 24 -20.46 31.76 25.61
N GLN A 25 -19.98 32.58 26.53
CA GLN A 25 -20.74 33.65 27.16
C GLN A 25 -21.07 34.79 26.17
N ASP A 26 -20.08 35.22 25.38
CA ASP A 26 -20.20 36.28 24.37
C ASP A 26 -21.17 35.92 23.23
N PHE A 27 -21.23 34.64 22.87
CA PHE A 27 -22.09 34.10 21.80
C PHE A 27 -23.35 33.39 22.30
N GLY A 28 -23.63 33.39 23.61
CA GLY A 28 -24.83 32.78 24.22
C GLY A 28 -24.89 31.25 24.06
N LEU A 29 -23.73 30.58 23.98
CA LEU A 29 -23.63 29.14 23.86
C LEU A 29 -23.62 28.48 25.25
N ILE A 30 -24.22 27.30 25.37
CA ILE A 30 -24.17 26.53 26.62
C ILE A 30 -22.78 25.86 26.69
N TYR A 31 -21.94 26.32 27.63
CA TYR A 31 -20.64 25.72 27.91
C TYR A 31 -20.75 24.75 29.08
N ASP A 32 -20.61 23.43 28.81
CA ASP A 32 -20.60 22.40 29.85
C ASP A 32 -19.15 22.11 30.29
N SER A 33 -18.78 22.70 31.43
CA SER A 33 -17.43 22.49 32.00
C SER A 33 -17.19 21.07 32.58
N GLN A 34 -18.25 20.25 32.70
CA GLN A 34 -18.16 18.88 33.19
C GLN A 34 -18.18 17.82 32.04
N ALA A 35 -18.39 18.26 30.82
CA ALA A 35 -18.26 17.33 29.68
C ALA A 35 -16.85 16.72 29.68
N PRO A 36 -16.71 15.38 29.59
CA PRO A 36 -15.40 14.76 29.53
C PRO A 36 -14.65 15.32 28.33
N PRO A 37 -13.33 15.64 28.47
CA PRO A 37 -12.56 16.22 27.39
C PRO A 37 -12.67 15.31 26.16
N ARG A 38 -13.16 15.83 25.02
CA ARG A 38 -13.16 15.10 23.75
C ARG A 38 -11.76 14.58 23.56
N ARG A 39 -11.60 13.25 23.60
CA ARG A 39 -10.31 12.58 23.43
C ARG A 39 -9.66 13.11 22.14
N LYS A 40 -8.52 13.79 22.25
CA LYS A 40 -7.71 14.16 21.08
C LYS A 40 -7.51 12.90 20.28
N TYR A 41 -7.94 12.94 19.02
CA TYR A 41 -7.81 11.85 18.07
C TYR A 41 -6.32 11.58 17.88
N VAL A 42 -5.78 10.65 18.64
CA VAL A 42 -4.50 10.04 18.33
C VAL A 42 -4.79 9.19 17.11
N LYS A 43 -4.40 9.65 15.92
CA LYS A 43 -4.42 8.84 14.70
C LYS A 43 -3.64 7.56 14.96
N ARG A 44 -4.29 6.55 15.56
CA ARG A 44 -3.72 5.21 15.64
C ARG A 44 -3.44 4.76 14.22
N LYS A 45 -2.27 4.16 14.00
CA LYS A 45 -1.87 3.55 12.72
C LYS A 45 -3.05 2.73 12.21
N LYS A 46 -3.75 3.26 11.21
CA LYS A 46 -4.75 2.48 10.46
C LYS A 46 -4.06 1.21 10.04
N ASN A 47 -4.67 0.08 10.31
CA ASN A 47 -4.28 -1.19 9.71
C ASN A 47 -4.52 -1.05 8.20
N LYS A 48 -3.54 -0.50 7.47
CA LYS A 48 -3.60 -0.12 6.05
C LYS A 48 -3.69 -1.34 5.12
N ASN A 49 -3.72 -2.54 5.68
CA ASN A 49 -3.83 -3.80 4.95
C ASN A 49 -5.27 -4.18 4.57
N ALA A 50 -6.27 -3.36 4.89
CA ALA A 50 -7.60 -3.56 4.35
C ALA A 50 -7.62 -3.05 2.90
N LEU A 51 -7.47 -3.99 1.99
CA LEU A 51 -7.46 -3.82 0.54
C LEU A 51 -8.64 -2.94 0.07
N SER A 52 -8.30 -1.83 -0.59
CA SER A 52 -9.22 -0.84 -1.15
C SER A 52 -9.93 -1.31 -2.44
N SER A 53 -9.97 -2.60 -2.74
CA SER A 53 -10.40 -3.11 -4.05
C SER A 53 -11.90 -3.08 -4.31
N LEU A 54 -12.72 -2.96 -3.26
CA LEU A 54 -14.19 -2.99 -3.39
C LEU A 54 -14.85 -1.61 -3.49
N SER A 55 -14.15 -0.51 -3.19
CA SER A 55 -14.75 0.85 -3.22
C SER A 55 -15.21 1.30 -4.60
N ASP A 56 -14.66 0.71 -5.67
CA ASP A 56 -14.90 1.12 -7.06
C ASP A 56 -15.71 0.09 -7.86
N ILE A 57 -16.37 -0.87 -7.18
CA ILE A 57 -17.20 -1.87 -7.89
C ILE A 57 -18.45 -1.21 -8.47
N LYS A 58 -18.63 -1.38 -9.77
CA LYS A 58 -19.82 -0.96 -10.51
C LYS A 58 -20.67 -2.18 -10.89
N PRO A 59 -22.00 -2.04 -11.02
CA PRO A 59 -22.81 -3.09 -11.61
C PRO A 59 -22.24 -3.51 -12.97
N GLY A 60 -22.05 -4.82 -13.15
CA GLY A 60 -21.37 -5.42 -14.30
C GLY A 60 -19.94 -5.89 -14.04
N ASP A 61 -19.29 -5.43 -12.96
CA ASP A 61 -17.95 -5.90 -12.58
C ASP A 61 -18.00 -7.36 -12.07
N TYR A 62 -16.90 -8.10 -12.34
CA TYR A 62 -16.74 -9.45 -11.80
C TYR A 62 -16.23 -9.42 -10.35
N VAL A 63 -16.79 -10.31 -9.53
CA VAL A 63 -16.43 -10.48 -8.12
C VAL A 63 -16.18 -11.94 -7.80
N VAL A 64 -15.35 -12.20 -6.80
CA VAL A 64 -15.11 -13.55 -6.28
C VAL A 64 -15.69 -13.64 -4.88
N HIS A 65 -16.63 -14.55 -4.69
CA HIS A 65 -17.07 -14.97 -3.37
C HIS A 65 -16.20 -16.11 -2.88
N GLN A 66 -15.66 -16.03 -1.66
CA GLN A 66 -14.72 -17.03 -1.14
C GLN A 66 -15.24 -18.46 -1.22
N SER A 67 -16.54 -18.68 -0.98
CA SER A 67 -17.18 -20.01 -0.96
C SER A 67 -17.86 -20.39 -2.27
N HIS A 68 -18.27 -19.43 -3.10
CA HIS A 68 -19.10 -19.67 -4.29
C HIS A 68 -18.40 -19.36 -5.62
N GLY A 69 -17.23 -18.73 -5.62
CA GLY A 69 -16.45 -18.47 -6.81
C GLY A 69 -16.81 -17.19 -7.55
N ILE A 70 -16.49 -17.15 -8.84
CA ILE A 70 -16.59 -15.96 -9.67
C ILE A 70 -18.04 -15.72 -10.08
N GLY A 71 -18.57 -14.54 -9.77
CA GLY A 71 -19.88 -14.05 -10.19
C GLY A 71 -19.79 -12.62 -10.72
N MET A 72 -20.90 -12.07 -11.19
CA MET A 72 -21.01 -10.69 -11.68
C MET A 72 -21.86 -9.87 -10.69
N TYR A 73 -21.31 -8.75 -10.22
CA TYR A 73 -22.01 -7.85 -9.32
C TYR A 73 -23.13 -7.11 -10.06
N ALA A 74 -24.35 -7.18 -9.53
CA ALA A 74 -25.55 -6.58 -10.14
C ALA A 74 -26.12 -5.40 -9.32
N GLY A 75 -25.43 -4.96 -8.27
CA GLY A 75 -25.85 -3.82 -7.43
C GLY A 75 -26.27 -4.22 -6.03
N ILE A 76 -26.64 -3.21 -5.22
CA ILE A 76 -27.23 -3.39 -3.89
C ILE A 76 -28.74 -3.50 -4.06
N GLN A 77 -29.35 -4.49 -3.42
CA GLN A 77 -30.78 -4.68 -3.42
C GLN A 77 -31.30 -4.75 -1.98
N ARG A 78 -32.29 -3.90 -1.65
CA ARG A 78 -32.99 -3.93 -0.38
C ARG A 78 -34.07 -4.99 -0.43
N LEU A 79 -34.07 -5.88 0.54
CA LEU A 79 -35.05 -6.95 0.68
C LEU A 79 -35.63 -6.91 2.08
N GLU A 80 -36.95 -7.13 2.13
CA GLU A 80 -37.66 -7.40 3.38
C GLU A 80 -37.74 -8.90 3.58
N VAL A 81 -37.08 -9.41 4.61
CA VAL A 81 -37.04 -10.84 4.94
C VAL A 81 -37.57 -11.02 6.35
N GLN A 82 -38.66 -11.76 6.49
CA GLN A 82 -39.31 -12.08 7.78
C GLN A 82 -39.67 -10.83 8.61
N GLY A 83 -40.06 -9.73 7.95
CA GLY A 83 -40.46 -8.47 8.62
C GLY A 83 -39.29 -7.56 9.03
N ALA A 84 -38.06 -7.82 8.61
CA ALA A 84 -36.91 -6.96 8.77
C ALA A 84 -36.35 -6.54 7.42
N THR A 85 -35.95 -5.29 7.31
CA THR A 85 -35.38 -4.71 6.08
C THR A 85 -33.86 -4.76 6.14
N LYS A 86 -33.25 -5.36 5.11
CA LYS A 86 -31.79 -5.50 5.01
C LYS A 86 -31.33 -5.19 3.59
N ASP A 87 -30.10 -4.66 3.48
CA ASP A 87 -29.43 -4.47 2.20
C ASP A 87 -28.52 -5.67 1.88
N TYR A 88 -28.59 -6.13 0.62
CA TYR A 88 -27.82 -7.25 0.09
C TYR A 88 -27.09 -6.85 -1.18
N LEU A 89 -25.88 -7.39 -1.38
CA LEU A 89 -25.21 -7.35 -2.67
C LEU A 89 -25.76 -8.48 -3.53
N LYS A 90 -26.27 -8.12 -4.70
CA LYS A 90 -26.75 -9.07 -5.69
C LYS A 90 -25.61 -9.49 -6.60
N VAL A 91 -25.29 -10.79 -6.61
CA VAL A 91 -24.25 -11.38 -7.44
C VAL A 91 -24.89 -12.43 -8.36
N GLN A 92 -24.71 -12.26 -9.66
CA GLN A 92 -25.21 -13.21 -10.68
C GLN A 92 -24.13 -14.26 -10.98
N TYR A 93 -24.54 -15.49 -11.13
CA TYR A 93 -23.72 -16.66 -11.45
C TYR A 93 -24.09 -17.25 -12.79
N SER A 94 -23.43 -18.34 -13.18
CA SER A 94 -23.73 -19.06 -14.45
C SER A 94 -25.20 -19.50 -14.53
N GLY A 95 -25.85 -19.24 -15.64
CA GLY A 95 -27.28 -19.46 -15.83
C GLY A 95 -28.14 -18.36 -15.23
N SER A 96 -29.18 -18.69 -14.49
CA SER A 96 -30.08 -17.74 -13.81
C SER A 96 -29.83 -17.63 -12.30
N ASP A 97 -28.77 -18.25 -11.81
CA ASP A 97 -28.49 -18.31 -10.39
C ASP A 97 -28.08 -16.93 -9.84
N VAL A 98 -28.66 -16.54 -8.71
CA VAL A 98 -28.37 -15.28 -8.03
C VAL A 98 -28.08 -15.55 -6.56
N LEU A 99 -26.98 -14.95 -6.06
CA LEU A 99 -26.64 -14.97 -4.65
C LEU A 99 -26.86 -13.57 -4.06
N TYR A 100 -27.57 -13.51 -2.95
CA TYR A 100 -27.73 -12.31 -2.15
C TYR A 100 -26.80 -12.38 -0.95
N VAL A 101 -25.73 -11.58 -0.98
CA VAL A 101 -24.74 -11.52 0.09
C VAL A 101 -25.10 -10.36 1.02
N PRO A 102 -25.33 -10.61 2.33
CA PRO A 102 -25.60 -9.54 3.28
C PRO A 102 -24.46 -8.53 3.28
N VAL A 103 -24.77 -7.23 3.38
CA VAL A 103 -23.73 -6.16 3.40
C VAL A 103 -22.75 -6.31 4.57
N THR A 104 -23.15 -6.98 5.65
CA THR A 104 -22.28 -7.33 6.79
C THR A 104 -21.23 -8.39 6.44
N GLN A 105 -21.36 -9.08 5.31
CA GLN A 105 -20.43 -10.10 4.81
C GLN A 105 -19.68 -9.65 3.56
N LEU A 106 -19.54 -8.36 3.37
CA LEU A 106 -18.84 -7.77 2.22
C LEU A 106 -17.36 -8.18 2.17
N ASP A 107 -16.77 -8.54 3.30
CA ASP A 107 -15.42 -9.08 3.47
C ASP A 107 -15.22 -10.47 2.82
N LEU A 108 -16.31 -11.19 2.51
CA LEU A 108 -16.26 -12.46 1.76
C LEU A 108 -16.20 -12.25 0.23
N LEU A 109 -16.42 -11.02 -0.23
CA LEU A 109 -16.32 -10.66 -1.63
C LEU A 109 -15.00 -9.93 -1.92
N SER A 110 -14.41 -10.24 -3.06
CA SER A 110 -13.28 -9.50 -3.60
C SER A 110 -13.51 -9.20 -5.08
N ARG A 111 -12.91 -8.13 -5.58
CA ARG A 111 -12.99 -7.81 -7.01
C ARG A 111 -12.21 -8.84 -7.81
N TYR A 112 -12.80 -9.33 -8.89
CA TYR A 112 -12.10 -10.17 -9.86
C TYR A 112 -11.71 -9.34 -11.08
N THR A 113 -10.42 -9.36 -11.41
CA THR A 113 -9.91 -8.74 -12.62
C THR A 113 -9.37 -9.83 -13.53
N ALA A 114 -10.04 -10.06 -14.64
CA ALA A 114 -9.60 -11.03 -15.64
C ALA A 114 -8.33 -10.51 -16.35
N PRO A 115 -7.35 -11.37 -16.61
CA PRO A 115 -6.25 -11.04 -17.52
C PRO A 115 -6.76 -11.16 -18.97
N GLY A 116 -6.87 -10.04 -19.68
CA GLY A 116 -7.31 -10.01 -21.07
C GLY A 116 -8.76 -9.59 -21.28
N ASP A 117 -9.36 -10.02 -22.39
CA ASP A 117 -10.72 -9.64 -22.76
C ASP A 117 -11.75 -10.11 -21.75
N GLU A 118 -12.53 -9.18 -21.22
CA GLU A 118 -13.61 -9.42 -20.24
C GLU A 118 -14.70 -10.41 -20.77
N GLU A 119 -14.81 -10.57 -22.08
CA GLU A 119 -15.77 -11.48 -22.73
C GLU A 119 -15.54 -12.98 -22.44
N LYS A 120 -14.41 -13.37 -21.83
CA LYS A 120 -14.04 -14.79 -21.62
C LYS A 120 -14.10 -15.26 -20.17
N VAL A 121 -14.61 -14.44 -19.22
CA VAL A 121 -14.70 -14.87 -17.82
C VAL A 121 -15.84 -15.88 -17.64
N LYS A 122 -15.49 -17.13 -17.31
CA LYS A 122 -16.47 -18.17 -16.99
C LYS A 122 -17.03 -17.97 -15.59
N LEU A 123 -18.30 -17.61 -15.47
CA LEU A 123 -18.98 -17.53 -14.19
C LEU A 123 -19.06 -18.91 -13.53
N ALA A 124 -18.86 -18.95 -12.22
CA ALA A 124 -19.02 -20.18 -11.44
C ALA A 124 -20.48 -20.62 -11.40
N LYS A 125 -20.71 -21.92 -11.15
CA LYS A 125 -22.05 -22.47 -10.91
C LYS A 125 -22.26 -22.58 -9.41
N LEU A 126 -23.36 -22.05 -8.87
CA LEU A 126 -23.72 -22.17 -7.46
C LEU A 126 -23.85 -23.64 -7.06
N GLY A 127 -23.25 -24.02 -5.92
CA GLY A 127 -23.27 -25.39 -5.43
C GLY A 127 -22.39 -26.40 -6.19
N GLY A 128 -21.61 -25.95 -7.19
CA GLY A 128 -20.71 -26.78 -7.97
C GLY A 128 -19.45 -27.20 -7.23
N ALA A 129 -19.01 -28.44 -7.38
CA ALA A 129 -17.75 -28.92 -6.81
C ALA A 129 -16.48 -28.35 -7.52
N GLU A 130 -16.66 -27.73 -8.69
CA GLU A 130 -15.55 -27.17 -9.50
C GLU A 130 -14.79 -26.08 -8.74
N TRP A 131 -15.49 -25.16 -8.10
CA TRP A 131 -14.89 -24.10 -7.30
C TRP A 131 -14.13 -24.63 -6.09
N GLN A 132 -14.71 -25.57 -5.36
CA GLN A 132 -14.04 -26.18 -4.20
C GLN A 132 -12.76 -26.90 -4.59
N ARG A 133 -12.75 -27.62 -5.73
CA ARG A 133 -11.55 -28.27 -6.28
C ARG A 133 -10.49 -27.24 -6.68
N THR A 134 -10.89 -26.15 -7.34
CA THR A 134 -9.99 -25.05 -7.72
C THR A 134 -9.36 -24.41 -6.48
N ARG A 135 -10.19 -24.08 -5.47
CA ARG A 135 -9.72 -23.51 -4.20
C ARG A 135 -8.75 -24.44 -3.47
N ALA A 136 -9.04 -25.74 -3.41
CA ALA A 136 -8.18 -26.75 -2.78
C ALA A 136 -6.83 -26.86 -3.51
N LYS A 137 -6.82 -26.84 -4.85
CA LYS A 137 -5.60 -26.86 -5.66
C LYS A 137 -4.72 -25.63 -5.41
N VAL A 138 -5.35 -24.43 -5.38
CA VAL A 138 -4.63 -23.19 -5.11
C VAL A 138 -4.11 -23.16 -3.66
N LYS A 139 -4.88 -23.65 -2.70
CA LYS A 139 -4.45 -23.75 -1.31
C LYS A 139 -3.18 -24.61 -1.17
N LYS A 140 -3.17 -25.77 -1.81
CA LYS A 140 -1.98 -26.63 -1.80
C LYS A 140 -0.77 -25.94 -2.43
N ALA A 141 -0.94 -25.28 -3.57
CA ALA A 141 0.16 -24.53 -4.21
C ALA A 141 0.66 -23.36 -3.37
N THR A 142 -0.22 -22.66 -2.64
CA THR A 142 0.19 -21.59 -1.71
C THR A 142 0.90 -22.14 -0.47
N GLU A 143 0.54 -23.31 0.03
CA GLU A 143 1.23 -23.99 1.13
C GLU A 143 2.64 -24.44 0.72
N GLU A 144 2.81 -25.04 -0.46
CA GLU A 144 4.11 -25.42 -1.01
C GLU A 144 5.01 -24.19 -1.19
N MET A 145 4.48 -23.11 -1.75
CA MET A 145 5.21 -21.85 -1.91
C MET A 145 5.60 -21.21 -0.56
N ALA A 146 4.69 -21.23 0.41
CA ALA A 146 4.96 -20.70 1.74
C ALA A 146 6.11 -21.46 2.42
N GLN A 147 6.16 -22.79 2.24
CA GLN A 147 7.23 -23.62 2.76
C GLN A 147 8.58 -23.25 2.13
N GLU A 148 8.66 -23.18 0.80
CA GLU A 148 9.88 -22.77 0.08
C GLU A 148 10.38 -21.38 0.52
N LEU A 149 9.45 -20.43 0.66
CA LEU A 149 9.79 -19.08 1.10
C LEU A 149 10.32 -19.07 2.53
N ILE A 150 9.67 -19.80 3.44
CA ILE A 150 10.11 -19.87 4.84
C ILE A 150 11.46 -20.54 4.96
N GLU A 151 11.74 -21.62 4.24
CA GLU A 151 13.05 -22.25 4.25
C GLU A 151 14.16 -21.30 3.78
N LEU A 152 13.89 -20.51 2.72
CA LEU A 152 14.83 -19.51 2.23
C LEU A 152 15.12 -18.43 3.28
N TYR A 153 14.08 -17.95 3.99
CA TYR A 153 14.22 -16.90 5.01
C TYR A 153 14.69 -17.45 6.35
N ALA A 154 14.33 -18.69 6.72
CA ALA A 154 14.84 -19.35 7.91
C ALA A 154 16.36 -19.50 7.87
N ARG A 155 16.93 -19.88 6.72
CA ARG A 155 18.39 -19.93 6.52
C ARG A 155 19.04 -18.59 6.79
N ARG A 156 18.42 -17.48 6.37
CA ARG A 156 18.94 -16.12 6.60
C ARG A 156 18.79 -15.68 8.06
N ARG A 157 17.67 -15.98 8.72
CA ARG A 157 17.48 -15.71 10.15
C ARG A 157 18.37 -16.52 11.07
N GLN A 158 18.80 -17.69 10.63
CA GLN A 158 19.78 -18.53 11.35
C GLN A 158 21.23 -18.09 11.11
N ALA A 159 21.48 -17.26 10.08
CA ALA A 159 22.79 -16.68 9.86
C ALA A 159 23.08 -15.66 10.97
N THR A 160 24.30 -15.70 11.48
CA THR A 160 24.79 -14.69 12.44
C THR A 160 25.02 -13.39 11.68
N GLY A 161 24.30 -12.33 12.03
CA GLY A 161 24.49 -10.96 11.57
C GLY A 161 25.41 -10.18 12.50
N TYR A 162 25.77 -8.96 12.08
CA TYR A 162 26.48 -8.02 12.94
C TYR A 162 25.47 -7.09 13.60
N ALA A 163 25.42 -7.07 14.94
CA ALA A 163 24.63 -6.10 15.66
C ALA A 163 25.37 -4.77 15.75
N PHE A 164 24.88 -3.77 15.03
CA PHE A 164 25.47 -2.43 15.07
C PHE A 164 25.24 -1.76 16.42
N PRO A 165 26.21 -0.97 16.90
CA PRO A 165 26.07 -0.25 18.18
C PRO A 165 24.94 0.81 18.09
N PRO A 166 24.36 1.22 19.24
CA PRO A 166 23.47 2.35 19.33
C PRO A 166 24.10 3.63 18.78
N ASP A 167 23.27 4.60 18.38
CA ASP A 167 23.71 5.84 17.79
C ASP A 167 24.61 6.67 18.73
N GLY A 168 25.81 6.95 18.26
CA GLY A 168 26.75 7.88 18.91
C GLY A 168 26.52 9.34 18.50
N ASP A 169 27.36 10.24 19.03
CA ASP A 169 27.26 11.69 18.78
C ASP A 169 27.47 12.05 17.29
N TRP A 170 28.34 11.33 16.58
CA TRP A 170 28.55 11.55 15.14
C TRP A 170 27.32 11.20 14.29
N GLN A 171 26.57 10.17 14.67
CA GLN A 171 25.31 9.84 13.99
C GLN A 171 24.28 10.96 14.18
N ARG A 172 24.17 11.49 15.38
CA ARG A 172 23.27 12.62 15.68
C ARG A 172 23.69 13.89 14.94
N ASP A 173 24.99 14.21 14.92
CA ASP A 173 25.51 15.36 14.15
C ASP A 173 25.26 15.21 12.65
N PHE A 174 25.45 14.02 12.09
CA PHE A 174 25.12 13.72 10.69
C PHE A 174 23.63 13.96 10.37
N GLU A 175 22.73 13.55 11.25
CA GLU A 175 21.29 13.71 11.07
C GLU A 175 20.84 15.16 11.21
N THR A 176 21.37 15.92 12.17
CA THR A 176 21.06 17.34 12.37
C THR A 176 21.53 18.25 11.23
N ARG A 177 22.53 17.82 10.43
CA ARG A 177 23.00 18.53 9.23
C ARG A 177 22.14 18.30 7.99
N PHE A 178 20.95 17.72 8.14
CA PHE A 178 20.00 17.59 7.03
C PHE A 178 19.27 18.91 6.82
N ASP A 179 19.35 19.47 5.60
CA ASP A 179 18.85 20.82 5.28
C ASP A 179 17.32 20.96 5.20
N TYR A 180 16.57 19.87 5.36
CA TYR A 180 15.12 19.84 5.18
C TYR A 180 14.41 19.34 6.42
N ASP A 181 13.19 19.82 6.64
CA ASP A 181 12.32 19.30 7.68
C ASP A 181 11.90 17.86 7.39
N GLU A 182 12.08 16.99 8.37
CA GLU A 182 11.78 15.57 8.26
C GLU A 182 10.29 15.31 8.47
N THR A 183 9.75 14.39 7.67
CA THR A 183 8.39 13.91 7.90
C THR A 183 8.37 12.80 8.96
N ASP A 184 7.23 12.64 9.65
CA ASP A 184 7.06 11.57 10.64
C ASP A 184 7.35 10.18 10.04
N ASP A 185 6.99 9.96 8.77
CA ASP A 185 7.25 8.69 8.09
C ASP A 185 8.75 8.47 7.85
N GLN A 186 9.52 9.51 7.54
CA GLN A 186 10.98 9.41 7.41
C GLN A 186 11.65 9.07 8.74
N LEU A 187 11.22 9.72 9.82
CA LEU A 187 11.72 9.46 11.18
C LEU A 187 11.38 8.02 11.61
N ASN A 188 10.13 7.58 11.42
CA ASN A 188 9.70 6.23 11.76
C ASN A 188 10.47 5.17 10.95
N ALA A 189 10.61 5.36 9.62
CA ALA A 189 11.36 4.44 8.77
C ALA A 189 12.84 4.37 9.17
N THR A 190 13.45 5.51 9.52
CA THR A 190 14.83 5.56 10.02
C THR A 190 14.97 4.79 11.33
N ALA A 191 14.05 4.98 12.28
CA ALA A 191 14.06 4.28 13.56
C ALA A 191 13.88 2.77 13.38
N GLU A 192 12.96 2.33 12.52
CA GLU A 192 12.74 0.91 12.21
C GLU A 192 13.97 0.25 11.58
N ILE A 193 14.66 0.93 10.65
CA ILE A 193 15.88 0.43 10.01
C ILE A 193 17.01 0.32 11.04
N LYS A 194 17.25 1.36 11.85
CA LYS A 194 18.28 1.35 12.89
C LYS A 194 18.03 0.23 13.90
N GLN A 195 16.79 0.06 14.33
CA GLN A 195 16.40 -1.01 15.24
C GLN A 195 16.68 -2.40 14.65
N ASP A 196 16.48 -2.58 13.34
CA ASP A 196 16.82 -3.86 12.70
C ASP A 196 18.32 -4.07 12.60
N MET A 197 19.11 -3.03 12.29
CA MET A 197 20.58 -3.09 12.26
C MET A 197 21.20 -3.40 13.62
N GLU A 198 20.52 -3.08 14.73
CA GLU A 198 20.98 -3.38 16.10
C GLU A 198 20.69 -4.81 16.54
N LYS A 199 19.99 -5.63 15.73
CA LYS A 199 19.70 -7.04 16.00
C LYS A 199 20.89 -7.94 15.63
N GLY A 200 20.99 -9.09 16.27
CA GLY A 200 22.04 -10.08 16.01
C GLY A 200 21.85 -10.95 14.75
N TRP A 201 20.84 -10.68 13.93
CA TRP A 201 20.59 -11.37 12.65
C TRP A 201 20.47 -10.37 11.51
N PRO A 202 20.81 -10.76 10.26
CA PRO A 202 20.87 -9.84 9.15
C PRO A 202 19.50 -9.24 8.80
N MET A 203 19.44 -7.93 8.68
CA MET A 203 18.26 -7.19 8.22
C MET A 203 17.95 -7.55 6.75
N ASP A 204 16.67 -7.70 6.39
CA ASP A 204 16.16 -7.68 5.01
C ASP A 204 14.91 -6.81 4.94
N ARG A 205 15.11 -5.51 4.75
CA ARG A 205 14.03 -4.54 4.79
C ARG A 205 13.81 -3.86 3.44
N LEU A 206 12.53 -3.71 3.08
CA LEU A 206 12.09 -2.95 1.92
C LEU A 206 11.59 -1.57 2.37
N LEU A 207 12.21 -0.51 1.88
CA LEU A 207 11.76 0.87 2.06
C LEU A 207 10.99 1.31 0.82
N CYS A 208 9.67 1.44 0.95
CA CYS A 208 8.77 1.91 -0.10
C CYS A 208 8.39 3.36 0.10
N GLY A 209 8.28 4.10 -1.00
CA GLY A 209 7.79 5.49 -0.97
C GLY A 209 7.87 6.11 -2.35
N ASP A 210 7.08 7.11 -2.62
CA ASP A 210 7.05 7.78 -3.91
C ASP A 210 8.41 8.36 -4.32
N VAL A 211 8.54 8.70 -5.60
CA VAL A 211 9.74 9.39 -6.09
C VAL A 211 9.87 10.74 -5.38
N GLY A 212 11.03 10.99 -4.76
CA GLY A 212 11.33 12.28 -4.10
C GLY A 212 10.76 12.45 -2.67
N VAL A 213 10.36 11.37 -1.99
CA VAL A 213 9.96 11.41 -0.56
C VAL A 213 11.13 11.24 0.43
N GLY A 214 12.37 11.34 -0.03
CA GLY A 214 13.54 11.27 0.84
C GLY A 214 14.07 9.88 1.17
N LYS A 215 13.69 8.81 0.42
CA LYS A 215 14.23 7.44 0.63
C LYS A 215 15.75 7.40 0.68
N THR A 216 16.42 8.19 -0.16
CA THR A 216 17.89 8.26 -0.22
C THR A 216 18.47 8.75 1.10
N GLU A 217 17.92 9.79 1.72
CA GLU A 217 18.40 10.30 3.02
C GLU A 217 18.26 9.23 4.11
N VAL A 218 17.12 8.54 4.18
CA VAL A 218 16.92 7.44 5.14
C VAL A 218 17.97 6.33 4.92
N ALA A 219 18.28 6.00 3.67
CA ALA A 219 19.30 5.02 3.33
C ALA A 219 20.72 5.51 3.70
N LEU A 220 21.01 6.81 3.56
CA LEU A 220 22.31 7.39 3.93
C LEU A 220 22.54 7.37 5.45
N ARG A 221 21.49 7.53 6.26
CA ARG A 221 21.58 7.38 7.72
C ARG A 221 21.96 5.96 8.13
N ALA A 222 21.39 4.96 7.43
CA ALA A 222 21.77 3.56 7.61
C ALA A 222 23.21 3.30 7.16
N ALA A 223 23.64 3.87 6.01
CA ALA A 223 25.01 3.76 5.52
C ALA A 223 26.02 4.40 6.50
N PHE A 224 25.69 5.56 7.05
CA PHE A 224 26.55 6.24 8.03
C PHE A 224 26.66 5.42 9.33
N LYS A 225 25.53 4.88 9.84
CA LYS A 225 25.52 3.97 10.99
C LYS A 225 26.41 2.75 10.76
N CYS A 226 26.36 2.18 9.55
CA CYS A 226 27.20 1.05 9.16
C CYS A 226 28.69 1.39 9.25
N VAL A 227 29.11 2.56 8.71
CA VAL A 227 30.49 3.02 8.73
C VAL A 227 30.95 3.35 10.16
N MET A 228 30.10 4.00 10.96
CA MET A 228 30.40 4.27 12.38
C MET A 228 30.54 2.99 13.19
N GLY A 229 29.89 1.90 12.79
CA GLY A 229 30.08 0.55 13.35
C GLY A 229 31.32 -0.17 12.85
N GLY A 230 32.20 0.49 12.08
CA GLY A 230 33.46 -0.06 11.57
C GLY A 230 33.29 -1.02 10.38
N LYS A 231 32.13 -1.02 9.71
CA LYS A 231 31.84 -1.89 8.57
C LYS A 231 31.75 -1.10 7.26
N GLN A 232 31.96 -1.80 6.15
CA GLN A 232 31.81 -1.23 4.80
C GLN A 232 30.36 -1.26 4.33
N CYS A 233 29.97 -0.26 3.54
CA CYS A 233 28.64 -0.19 2.91
C CYS A 233 28.75 -0.22 1.38
N ALA A 234 27.91 -1.03 0.72
CA ALA A 234 27.79 -1.09 -0.73
C ALA A 234 26.43 -0.59 -1.19
N ILE A 235 26.42 0.37 -2.11
CA ILE A 235 25.21 0.96 -2.68
C ILE A 235 25.10 0.59 -4.16
N LEU A 236 24.09 -0.19 -4.51
CA LEU A 236 23.83 -0.65 -5.86
C LEU A 236 22.77 0.20 -6.54
N ALA A 237 23.12 0.76 -7.69
CA ALA A 237 22.20 1.47 -8.56
C ALA A 237 22.07 0.76 -9.92
N PRO A 238 20.89 0.80 -10.58
CA PRO A 238 20.67 0.07 -11.84
C PRO A 238 21.42 0.65 -13.03
N THR A 239 21.77 1.93 -12.99
CA THR A 239 22.45 2.65 -14.08
C THR A 239 23.69 3.40 -13.59
N THR A 240 24.65 3.64 -14.50
CA THR A 240 25.87 4.40 -14.21
C THR A 240 25.58 5.83 -13.79
N LEU A 241 24.57 6.44 -14.39
CA LEU A 241 24.18 7.82 -14.10
C LEU A 241 23.55 7.97 -12.71
N LEU A 242 22.71 7.03 -12.31
CA LEU A 242 22.16 7.01 -10.94
C LEU A 242 23.26 6.73 -9.90
N ALA A 243 24.18 5.83 -10.22
CA ALA A 243 25.35 5.60 -9.37
C ALA A 243 26.20 6.87 -9.21
N TRP A 244 26.41 7.63 -10.26
CA TRP A 244 27.12 8.90 -10.23
C TRP A 244 26.37 9.95 -9.38
N GLN A 245 25.06 10.04 -9.52
CA GLN A 245 24.26 10.96 -8.71
C GLN A 245 24.31 10.59 -7.22
N HIS A 246 24.13 9.31 -6.88
CA HIS A 246 24.29 8.85 -5.50
C HIS A 246 25.68 9.15 -4.95
N TYR A 247 26.71 8.88 -5.75
CA TYR A 247 28.10 9.18 -5.37
C TYR A 247 28.29 10.67 -4.99
N ASN A 248 27.81 11.61 -5.81
CA ASN A 248 27.93 13.03 -5.53
C ASN A 248 27.09 13.46 -4.31
N THR A 249 25.88 12.93 -4.18
CA THR A 249 25.03 13.20 -3.01
C THR A 249 25.68 12.72 -1.72
N ILE A 250 26.29 11.53 -1.76
CA ILE A 250 26.97 10.94 -0.60
C ILE A 250 28.23 11.76 -0.26
N LEU A 251 29.03 12.14 -1.26
CA LEU A 251 30.21 13.00 -1.05
C LEU A 251 29.83 14.29 -0.33
N SER A 252 28.78 14.98 -0.81
CA SER A 252 28.31 16.23 -0.19
C SER A 252 27.82 16.00 1.24
N ARG A 253 27.06 14.94 1.50
CA ARG A 253 26.54 14.62 2.84
C ARG A 253 27.61 14.17 3.83
N MET A 254 28.67 13.52 3.34
CA MET A 254 29.78 13.00 4.14
C MET A 254 30.97 13.97 4.26
N GLU A 255 30.92 15.15 3.62
CA GLU A 255 32.07 16.09 3.52
C GLU A 255 32.66 16.46 4.88
N ALA A 256 31.85 16.60 5.91
CA ALA A 256 32.27 16.94 7.25
C ALA A 256 32.82 15.76 8.08
N PHE A 257 32.80 14.55 7.54
CA PHE A 257 33.17 13.35 8.28
C PHE A 257 34.33 12.59 7.59
N PRO A 258 35.16 11.88 8.34
CA PRO A 258 36.31 11.14 7.80
C PRO A 258 35.83 9.81 7.12
N VAL A 259 34.91 9.90 6.19
CA VAL A 259 34.33 8.76 5.47
C VAL A 259 34.82 8.77 4.03
N LYS A 260 35.49 7.70 3.62
CA LYS A 260 35.99 7.57 2.26
C LYS A 260 34.96 6.89 1.35
N VAL A 261 34.47 7.66 0.39
CA VAL A 261 33.47 7.22 -0.59
C VAL A 261 34.12 7.03 -1.96
N GLU A 262 33.89 5.90 -2.60
CA GLU A 262 34.38 5.62 -3.94
C GLU A 262 33.24 5.13 -4.85
N MET A 263 33.46 5.27 -6.17
CA MET A 263 32.51 4.82 -7.17
C MET A 263 33.10 3.75 -8.09
N MET A 264 32.34 2.68 -8.33
CA MET A 264 32.71 1.61 -9.26
C MET A 264 31.69 1.53 -10.41
N SER A 265 31.96 2.26 -11.48
CA SER A 265 31.16 2.29 -12.67
C SER A 265 32.04 2.49 -13.92
N ARG A 266 31.44 2.48 -15.10
CA ARG A 266 32.16 2.77 -16.36
C ARG A 266 32.67 4.21 -16.45
N PHE A 267 32.18 5.13 -15.61
CA PHE A 267 32.69 6.51 -15.51
C PHE A 267 34.09 6.60 -14.86
N ARG A 268 34.60 5.51 -14.31
CA ARG A 268 35.93 5.44 -13.71
C ARG A 268 36.91 4.73 -14.63
N THR A 269 38.09 5.28 -14.75
CA THR A 269 39.17 4.67 -15.53
C THR A 269 39.57 3.30 -14.95
N ALA A 270 40.18 2.46 -15.74
CA ALA A 270 40.67 1.14 -15.28
C ALA A 270 41.65 1.26 -14.11
N LYS A 271 42.46 2.34 -14.05
CA LYS A 271 43.36 2.63 -12.94
C LYS A 271 42.58 2.93 -11.66
N GLN A 272 41.63 3.84 -11.73
CA GLN A 272 40.77 4.19 -10.58
C GLN A 272 39.98 2.99 -10.08
N GLN A 273 39.43 2.16 -10.97
CA GLN A 273 38.74 0.93 -10.55
C GLN A 273 39.67 -0.04 -9.80
N LYS A 274 40.91 -0.19 -10.25
CA LYS A 274 41.91 -1.01 -9.52
C LYS A 274 42.27 -0.44 -8.15
N GLU A 275 42.36 0.87 -8.04
CA GLU A 275 42.60 1.56 -6.75
C GLU A 275 41.42 1.35 -5.79
N THR A 276 40.18 1.51 -6.30
CA THR A 276 38.95 1.24 -5.50
C THR A 276 38.92 -0.22 -5.05
N LEU A 277 39.22 -1.19 -5.92
CA LEU A 277 39.27 -2.63 -5.56
C LEU A 277 40.26 -2.90 -4.44
N ARG A 278 41.48 -2.31 -4.51
CA ARG A 278 42.48 -2.44 -3.45
C ARG A 278 41.99 -1.79 -2.15
N GLY A 279 41.37 -0.61 -2.25
CA GLY A 279 40.80 0.09 -1.11
C GLY A 279 39.68 -0.70 -0.42
N LEU A 280 38.81 -1.35 -1.16
CA LEU A 280 37.77 -2.22 -0.60
C LEU A 280 38.37 -3.44 0.10
N GLN A 281 39.39 -4.07 -0.49
CA GLN A 281 40.05 -5.24 0.09
C GLN A 281 40.88 -4.89 1.34
N SER A 282 41.46 -3.70 1.41
CA SER A 282 42.23 -3.23 2.57
C SER A 282 41.38 -2.62 3.67
N GLY A 283 40.10 -2.34 3.45
CA GLY A 283 39.24 -1.63 4.38
C GLY A 283 39.44 -0.13 4.41
N SER A 284 40.20 0.45 3.45
CA SER A 284 40.42 1.90 3.38
C SER A 284 39.32 2.66 2.64
N VAL A 285 38.35 1.99 2.04
CA VAL A 285 37.15 2.55 1.44
C VAL A 285 35.96 2.11 2.28
N ASP A 286 35.18 3.07 2.80
CA ASP A 286 34.08 2.83 3.71
C ASP A 286 32.77 2.60 2.95
N ILE A 287 32.50 3.45 1.94
CA ILE A 287 31.28 3.37 1.12
C ILE A 287 31.67 3.24 -0.35
N VAL A 288 31.10 2.25 -1.02
CA VAL A 288 31.24 2.12 -2.47
C VAL A 288 29.88 2.20 -3.15
N VAL A 289 29.78 3.07 -4.16
CA VAL A 289 28.58 3.18 -5.02
C VAL A 289 28.88 2.57 -6.36
N GLY A 290 27.97 1.75 -6.89
CA GLY A 290 28.21 1.20 -8.22
C GLY A 290 26.98 0.50 -8.82
N THR A 291 27.20 -0.02 -10.03
CA THR A 291 26.19 -0.80 -10.74
C THR A 291 26.38 -2.30 -10.47
N HIS A 292 25.77 -3.16 -11.30
CA HIS A 292 25.98 -4.61 -11.26
C HIS A 292 27.48 -5.04 -11.27
N ARG A 293 28.40 -4.14 -11.59
CA ARG A 293 29.86 -4.32 -11.49
C ARG A 293 30.31 -4.70 -10.07
N LEU A 294 29.61 -4.21 -9.04
CA LEU A 294 29.89 -4.57 -7.64
C LEU A 294 29.64 -6.05 -7.32
N LEU A 295 28.89 -6.75 -8.17
CA LEU A 295 28.60 -8.20 -8.03
C LEU A 295 29.60 -9.10 -8.74
N SER A 296 30.65 -8.54 -9.31
CA SER A 296 31.67 -9.29 -10.02
C SER A 296 32.59 -10.02 -9.04
N LYS A 297 33.13 -11.17 -9.46
CA LYS A 297 33.94 -12.06 -8.60
C LYS A 297 35.25 -11.44 -8.09
N ASP A 298 35.76 -10.42 -8.76
CA ASP A 298 36.98 -9.71 -8.41
C ASP A 298 36.78 -8.62 -7.33
N VAL A 299 35.53 -8.28 -7.01
CA VAL A 299 35.19 -7.35 -5.93
C VAL A 299 35.19 -8.13 -4.62
N LYS A 300 36.14 -7.80 -3.76
CA LYS A 300 36.27 -8.36 -2.42
C LYS A 300 36.23 -7.24 -1.40
N PHE A 301 35.35 -7.36 -0.44
CA PHE A 301 35.25 -6.44 0.69
C PHE A 301 36.13 -6.95 1.84
N HIS A 302 36.65 -6.04 2.63
CA HIS A 302 37.34 -6.38 3.87
C HIS A 302 36.33 -6.85 4.93
N ASP A 303 35.30 -6.03 5.16
CA ASP A 303 34.25 -6.32 6.14
C ASP A 303 32.93 -5.60 5.78
N LEU A 304 32.13 -6.22 4.91
CA LEU A 304 30.88 -5.65 4.43
C LEU A 304 29.78 -5.85 5.46
N GLY A 305 29.15 -4.77 5.94
CA GLY A 305 28.06 -4.79 6.91
C GLY A 305 26.68 -4.47 6.33
N LEU A 306 26.63 -3.63 5.28
CA LEU A 306 25.33 -3.20 4.71
C LEU A 306 25.37 -3.16 3.16
N VAL A 307 24.33 -3.67 2.55
CA VAL A 307 24.07 -3.52 1.11
C VAL A 307 22.77 -2.75 0.92
N ILE A 308 22.84 -1.61 0.24
CA ILE A 308 21.68 -0.81 -0.18
C ILE A 308 21.43 -1.04 -1.66
N ILE A 309 20.20 -1.36 -2.03
CA ILE A 309 19.80 -1.62 -3.41
C ILE A 309 18.73 -0.62 -3.81
N ASP A 310 19.05 0.28 -4.73
CA ASP A 310 18.05 1.21 -5.27
C ASP A 310 17.39 0.64 -6.53
N GLU A 311 16.07 0.86 -6.64
CA GLU A 311 15.24 0.42 -7.76
C GLU A 311 15.43 -1.10 -8.09
N GLU A 312 15.25 -1.96 -7.07
CA GLU A 312 15.44 -3.43 -7.16
C GLU A 312 14.73 -4.05 -8.37
N GLN A 313 13.59 -3.50 -8.80
CA GLN A 313 12.80 -4.03 -9.92
C GLN A 313 13.54 -3.99 -11.26
N ARG A 314 14.60 -3.18 -11.38
CA ARG A 314 15.42 -3.07 -12.58
C ARG A 314 16.55 -4.09 -12.65
N PHE A 315 16.80 -4.80 -11.57
CA PHE A 315 17.77 -5.89 -11.56
C PHE A 315 17.12 -7.20 -12.02
N GLY A 316 17.78 -7.92 -12.92
CA GLY A 316 17.32 -9.23 -13.41
C GLY A 316 17.30 -10.29 -12.29
N VAL A 317 16.47 -11.32 -12.47
CA VAL A 317 16.28 -12.40 -11.48
C VAL A 317 17.61 -13.04 -11.06
N LYS A 318 18.50 -13.35 -12.03
CA LYS A 318 19.84 -13.92 -11.76
C LYS A 318 20.72 -13.02 -10.89
N HIS A 319 20.63 -11.71 -11.04
CA HIS A 319 21.37 -10.76 -10.20
C HIS A 319 20.85 -10.74 -8.78
N LYS A 320 19.53 -10.84 -8.60
CA LYS A 320 18.89 -10.88 -7.28
C LYS A 320 19.23 -12.16 -6.51
N GLU A 321 19.21 -13.30 -7.17
CA GLU A 321 19.62 -14.57 -6.59
C GLU A 321 21.08 -14.52 -6.15
N LYS A 322 21.96 -14.02 -7.01
CA LYS A 322 23.39 -13.87 -6.71
C LYS A 322 23.66 -12.90 -5.55
N LEU A 323 22.87 -11.81 -5.44
CA LEU A 323 22.92 -10.89 -4.29
C LEU A 323 22.60 -11.62 -2.98
N LYS A 324 21.52 -12.42 -2.97
CA LYS A 324 21.10 -13.18 -1.80
C LYS A 324 22.09 -14.27 -1.39
N GLU A 325 22.69 -14.93 -2.35
CA GLU A 325 23.69 -15.97 -2.11
C GLU A 325 25.03 -15.39 -1.60
N ASN A 326 25.49 -14.29 -2.19
CA ASN A 326 26.78 -13.68 -1.85
C ASN A 326 26.78 -12.95 -0.50
N PHE A 327 25.61 -12.49 -0.01
CA PHE A 327 25.51 -11.59 1.16
C PHE A 327 24.55 -12.14 2.23
N ILE A 328 24.65 -13.44 2.56
CA ILE A 328 23.73 -14.11 3.51
C ILE A 328 23.79 -13.48 4.92
N GLY A 329 25.00 -13.15 5.41
CA GLY A 329 25.23 -12.57 6.74
C GLY A 329 25.26 -11.05 6.80
N VAL A 330 24.90 -10.34 5.71
CA VAL A 330 25.01 -8.89 5.58
C VAL A 330 23.62 -8.26 5.59
N ASP A 331 23.48 -7.10 6.23
CA ASP A 331 22.24 -6.33 6.22
C ASP A 331 21.89 -5.86 4.81
N MET A 332 20.62 -5.95 4.47
CA MET A 332 20.12 -5.58 3.15
C MET A 332 18.95 -4.61 3.26
N LEU A 333 19.15 -3.40 2.73
CA LEU A 333 18.13 -2.37 2.61
C LEU A 333 17.79 -2.14 1.14
N THR A 334 16.55 -2.34 0.77
CA THR A 334 16.10 -2.15 -0.61
C THR A 334 15.17 -0.94 -0.71
N LEU A 335 15.41 -0.07 -1.69
CA LEU A 335 14.61 1.11 -1.94
C LEU A 335 13.76 0.89 -3.18
N SER A 336 12.48 1.26 -3.13
CA SER A 336 11.59 1.20 -4.29
C SER A 336 10.54 2.30 -4.28
N ALA A 337 10.29 2.89 -5.47
CA ALA A 337 9.17 3.81 -5.66
C ALA A 337 7.88 3.05 -6.01
N THR A 338 8.01 1.96 -6.76
CA THR A 338 6.90 1.10 -7.20
C THR A 338 7.33 -0.36 -6.98
N PRO A 339 7.06 -0.93 -5.80
CA PRO A 339 7.50 -2.28 -5.50
C PRO A 339 6.90 -3.30 -6.48
N ILE A 340 7.72 -4.27 -6.92
CA ILE A 340 7.21 -5.38 -7.74
C ILE A 340 6.19 -6.16 -6.91
N PRO A 341 5.09 -6.62 -7.51
CA PRO A 341 4.05 -7.36 -6.79
C PRO A 341 4.58 -8.56 -5.98
N ARG A 342 5.60 -9.28 -6.47
CA ARG A 342 6.23 -10.37 -5.72
C ARG A 342 6.91 -9.87 -4.44
N THR A 343 7.75 -8.86 -4.53
CA THR A 343 8.46 -8.25 -3.38
C THR A 343 7.45 -7.65 -2.39
N LEU A 344 6.41 -7.02 -2.93
CA LEU A 344 5.32 -6.46 -2.15
C LEU A 344 4.52 -7.54 -1.42
N ASN A 345 4.17 -8.64 -2.10
CA ASN A 345 3.48 -9.77 -1.48
C ASN A 345 4.30 -10.40 -0.36
N MET A 346 5.61 -10.52 -0.54
CA MET A 346 6.52 -11.04 0.49
C MET A 346 6.57 -10.11 1.71
N ALA A 347 6.57 -8.80 1.50
CA ALA A 347 6.54 -7.83 2.57
C ALA A 347 5.17 -7.81 3.29
N MET A 348 4.07 -7.81 2.55
CA MET A 348 2.71 -7.86 3.11
C MET A 348 2.43 -9.16 3.88
N SER A 349 3.05 -10.26 3.47
CA SER A 349 2.93 -11.56 4.15
C SER A 349 3.85 -11.69 5.37
N GLY A 350 4.55 -10.62 5.77
CA GLY A 350 5.47 -10.61 6.91
C GLY A 350 6.70 -11.50 6.73
N ILE A 351 7.05 -11.87 5.50
CA ILE A 351 8.28 -12.60 5.18
C ILE A 351 9.46 -11.63 5.14
N ARG A 352 9.23 -10.42 4.65
CA ARG A 352 10.22 -9.35 4.55
C ARG A 352 9.72 -8.12 5.30
N ASP A 353 10.59 -7.47 6.06
CA ASP A 353 10.25 -6.25 6.78
C ASP A 353 9.98 -5.10 5.80
N LEU A 354 8.98 -4.26 6.11
CA LEU A 354 8.51 -3.18 5.25
C LEU A 354 8.42 -1.88 6.04
N SER A 355 9.05 -0.84 5.51
CA SER A 355 8.83 0.56 5.91
C SER A 355 8.23 1.35 4.75
N THR A 356 7.27 2.23 5.03
CA THR A 356 6.62 3.06 4.00
C THR A 356 6.76 4.53 4.33
N ILE A 357 7.13 5.35 3.33
CA ILE A 357 7.11 6.80 3.39
C ILE A 357 6.02 7.28 2.45
N GLU A 358 4.90 7.72 2.99
CA GLU A 358 3.75 8.20 2.21
C GLU A 358 3.62 9.73 2.27
N GLN A 359 4.09 10.35 3.36
CA GLN A 359 4.06 11.79 3.53
C GLN A 359 5.12 12.45 2.63
N PRO A 360 4.72 13.37 1.74
CA PRO A 360 5.68 14.15 0.97
C PRO A 360 6.39 15.19 1.87
N PRO A 361 7.58 15.66 1.49
CA PRO A 361 8.18 16.85 2.10
C PRO A 361 7.24 18.05 2.02
N ILE A 362 7.28 18.92 3.02
CA ILE A 362 6.31 20.03 3.22
C ILE A 362 6.23 20.96 2.00
N GLU A 363 7.35 21.22 1.34
CA GLU A 363 7.43 22.15 0.20
C GLU A 363 6.92 21.55 -1.12
N ARG A 364 6.66 20.24 -1.17
CA ARG A 364 6.35 19.57 -2.44
C ARG A 364 4.87 19.67 -2.79
N GLN A 365 4.58 20.18 -4.01
CA GLN A 365 3.22 20.26 -4.54
C GLN A 365 2.91 19.07 -5.46
N PRO A 366 1.64 18.60 -5.50
CA PRO A 366 1.20 17.57 -6.45
C PRO A 366 1.41 18.03 -7.90
N VAL A 367 1.78 17.09 -8.77
CA VAL A 367 1.92 17.36 -10.21
C VAL A 367 0.54 17.40 -10.86
N GLU A 368 0.16 18.56 -11.41
CA GLU A 368 -1.07 18.68 -12.18
C GLU A 368 -0.99 17.83 -13.44
N THR A 369 -1.90 16.89 -13.59
CA THR A 369 -1.82 15.84 -14.61
C THR A 369 -2.95 15.98 -15.63
N PHE A 370 -2.59 16.15 -16.90
CA PHE A 370 -3.51 16.27 -18.01
C PHE A 370 -3.36 15.07 -18.96
N VAL A 371 -4.49 14.51 -19.37
CA VAL A 371 -4.57 13.47 -20.40
C VAL A 371 -5.41 14.02 -21.55
N LEU A 372 -4.79 14.19 -22.70
CA LEU A 372 -5.41 14.86 -23.84
C LEU A 372 -4.91 14.32 -25.19
N GLU A 373 -5.67 14.59 -26.24
CA GLU A 373 -5.20 14.36 -27.60
C GLU A 373 -4.02 15.29 -27.93
N TYR A 374 -3.08 14.81 -28.73
CA TYR A 374 -1.91 15.57 -29.15
C TYR A 374 -2.34 16.85 -29.87
N ASN A 375 -1.88 18.01 -29.37
CA ASN A 375 -2.21 19.31 -29.91
C ASN A 375 -1.01 20.28 -29.81
N ASP A 376 -0.44 20.65 -30.92
CA ASP A 376 0.73 21.53 -31.00
C ASP A 376 0.54 22.87 -30.28
N VAL A 377 -0.65 23.45 -30.34
CA VAL A 377 -0.93 24.78 -29.75
C VAL A 377 -0.88 24.70 -28.23
N ILE A 378 -1.53 23.69 -27.67
CA ILE A 378 -1.56 23.47 -26.19
C ILE A 378 -0.16 23.18 -25.70
N LEU A 379 0.59 22.30 -26.37
CA LEU A 379 1.94 21.92 -25.96
C LEU A 379 2.94 23.07 -26.10
N ALA A 380 2.84 23.84 -27.18
CA ALA A 380 3.67 25.04 -27.36
C ALA A 380 3.42 26.07 -26.25
N GLU A 381 2.16 26.30 -25.86
CA GLU A 381 1.81 27.20 -24.78
C GLU A 381 2.32 26.69 -23.43
N ALA A 382 2.19 25.41 -23.15
CA ALA A 382 2.72 24.79 -21.93
C ALA A 382 4.24 24.97 -21.81
N MET A 383 4.98 24.70 -22.88
CA MET A 383 6.43 24.90 -22.94
C MET A 383 6.81 26.38 -22.76
N LYS A 384 6.16 27.30 -23.46
CA LYS A 384 6.43 28.74 -23.34
C LYS A 384 6.17 29.26 -21.93
N LYS A 385 5.09 28.84 -21.29
CA LYS A 385 4.78 29.18 -19.89
C LYS A 385 5.88 28.71 -18.93
N GLU A 386 6.39 27.47 -19.13
CA GLU A 386 7.48 26.97 -18.31
C GLU A 386 8.76 27.80 -18.48
N LEU A 387 9.15 28.06 -19.73
CA LEU A 387 10.35 28.85 -20.04
C LEU A 387 10.26 30.30 -19.55
N ALA A 388 9.07 30.90 -19.64
CA ALA A 388 8.83 32.28 -19.19
C ALA A 388 9.04 32.43 -17.66
N ARG A 389 8.82 31.36 -16.88
CA ARG A 389 9.12 31.35 -15.43
C ARG A 389 10.54 30.87 -15.09
N GLY A 390 11.39 30.67 -16.09
CA GLY A 390 12.77 30.22 -15.95
C GLY A 390 12.91 28.74 -15.60
N GLY A 391 11.88 27.93 -15.87
CA GLY A 391 11.92 26.48 -15.70
C GLY A 391 12.38 25.74 -16.94
N GLN A 392 12.50 24.43 -16.84
CA GLN A 392 12.91 23.52 -17.90
C GLN A 392 11.82 22.50 -18.21
N VAL A 393 11.86 21.92 -19.40
CA VAL A 393 10.84 20.97 -19.89
C VAL A 393 11.47 19.64 -20.27
N TYR A 394 10.87 18.55 -19.80
CA TYR A 394 11.08 17.22 -20.37
C TYR A 394 10.05 16.96 -21.46
N TYR A 395 10.54 16.67 -22.67
CA TYR A 395 9.71 16.24 -23.78
C TYR A 395 10.05 14.80 -24.17
N LEU A 396 9.17 13.86 -23.81
CA LEU A 396 9.41 12.45 -24.01
C LEU A 396 8.84 11.96 -25.34
N HIS A 397 9.74 11.54 -26.23
CA HIS A 397 9.47 10.92 -27.51
C HIS A 397 10.11 9.53 -27.59
N ASN A 398 9.32 8.46 -27.46
CA ASN A 398 9.85 7.12 -27.27
C ASN A 398 10.25 6.39 -28.57
N ARG A 399 10.82 7.11 -29.53
CA ARG A 399 11.34 6.57 -30.79
C ARG A 399 12.67 7.20 -31.13
N VAL A 400 13.73 6.40 -31.11
CA VAL A 400 15.09 6.90 -31.38
C VAL A 400 15.25 7.33 -32.85
N ASP A 401 14.63 6.57 -33.78
CA ASP A 401 14.87 6.75 -35.22
C ASP A 401 14.38 8.12 -35.79
N ASN A 402 13.46 8.78 -35.07
CA ASN A 402 12.93 10.10 -35.50
C ASN A 402 12.98 11.16 -34.38
N ILE A 403 13.82 10.97 -33.38
CA ILE A 403 13.95 11.91 -32.26
C ILE A 403 14.49 13.28 -32.70
N GLU A 404 15.39 13.29 -33.65
CA GLU A 404 15.92 14.54 -34.24
C GLU A 404 14.83 15.34 -34.97
N ALA A 405 13.96 14.64 -35.72
CA ALA A 405 12.82 15.27 -36.37
C ALA A 405 11.82 15.83 -35.35
N CYS A 406 11.61 15.12 -34.24
CA CYS A 406 10.81 15.59 -33.13
C CYS A 406 11.44 16.84 -32.47
N ALA A 407 12.74 16.85 -32.23
CA ALA A 407 13.44 18.02 -31.69
C ALA A 407 13.35 19.24 -32.64
N ALA A 408 13.50 19.01 -33.93
CA ALA A 408 13.30 20.07 -34.96
C ALA A 408 11.86 20.60 -34.98
N HIS A 409 10.86 19.73 -34.76
CA HIS A 409 9.47 20.14 -34.63
C HIS A 409 9.25 20.98 -33.36
N VAL A 410 9.74 20.54 -32.22
CA VAL A 410 9.68 21.28 -30.94
C VAL A 410 10.35 22.65 -31.07
N SER A 411 11.49 22.74 -31.79
CA SER A 411 12.18 24.02 -32.07
C SER A 411 11.31 24.99 -32.85
N LYS A 412 10.49 24.50 -33.77
CA LYS A 412 9.54 25.34 -34.52
C LYS A 412 8.37 25.81 -33.65
N LEU A 413 7.92 24.97 -32.68
CA LEU A 413 6.83 25.32 -31.78
C LEU A 413 7.25 26.39 -30.75
N VAL A 414 8.52 26.36 -30.33
CA VAL A 414 9.08 27.29 -29.35
C VAL A 414 10.38 27.88 -29.89
N PRO A 415 10.29 28.88 -30.81
CA PRO A 415 11.49 29.49 -31.35
C PRO A 415 12.36 30.15 -30.26
N GLY A 416 13.68 29.95 -30.35
CA GLY A 416 14.65 30.50 -29.40
C GLY A 416 14.92 29.63 -28.17
N ALA A 417 14.20 28.52 -27.97
CA ALA A 417 14.51 27.58 -26.92
C ALA A 417 15.76 26.73 -27.23
N ARG A 418 16.64 26.53 -26.25
CA ARG A 418 17.82 25.67 -26.34
C ARG A 418 17.41 24.22 -26.14
N ILE A 419 17.45 23.43 -27.21
CA ILE A 419 16.98 22.05 -27.19
C ILE A 419 18.16 21.09 -27.07
N GLY A 420 18.07 20.16 -26.07
CA GLY A 420 18.95 19.01 -25.96
C GLY A 420 18.26 17.73 -26.40
N ILE A 421 19.03 16.76 -26.87
CA ILE A 421 18.52 15.43 -27.25
C ILE A 421 19.24 14.37 -26.41
N ALA A 422 18.49 13.41 -25.87
CA ALA A 422 19.03 12.29 -25.12
C ALA A 422 18.28 10.99 -25.40
N HIS A 423 18.98 9.93 -25.79
CA HIS A 423 18.37 8.63 -26.05
C HIS A 423 19.28 7.44 -25.70
N GLY A 424 18.70 6.26 -25.53
CA GLY A 424 19.41 5.07 -25.04
C GLY A 424 20.44 4.46 -25.99
N LYS A 425 20.54 4.89 -27.25
CA LYS A 425 21.59 4.48 -28.20
C LYS A 425 22.84 5.37 -28.15
N MET A 426 22.78 6.54 -27.46
CA MET A 426 23.95 7.38 -27.25
C MET A 426 24.94 6.73 -26.32
N THR A 427 26.21 6.96 -26.58
CA THR A 427 27.30 6.58 -25.68
C THR A 427 27.26 7.40 -24.39
N GLU A 428 27.91 6.90 -23.34
CA GLU A 428 28.01 7.64 -22.07
C GLU A 428 28.78 8.98 -22.24
N GLU A 429 29.75 9.01 -23.18
CA GLU A 429 30.51 10.22 -23.52
C GLU A 429 29.64 11.28 -24.18
N GLU A 430 28.66 10.90 -24.96
CA GLU A 430 27.69 11.82 -25.59
C GLU A 430 26.60 12.27 -24.62
N LEU A 431 26.15 11.38 -23.71
CA LEU A 431 25.10 11.67 -22.75
C LEU A 431 25.54 12.61 -21.63
N ASN A 432 26.78 12.46 -21.13
CA ASN A 432 27.27 13.24 -20.02
C ASN A 432 27.22 14.76 -20.23
N PRO A 433 27.72 15.29 -21.36
CA PRO A 433 27.61 16.73 -21.64
C PRO A 433 26.16 17.21 -21.65
N VAL A 434 25.25 16.44 -22.24
CA VAL A 434 23.82 16.80 -22.30
C VAL A 434 23.23 16.95 -20.91
N TRP A 435 23.54 16.00 -20.00
CA TRP A 435 23.08 16.09 -18.62
C TRP A 435 23.70 17.25 -17.85
N GLN A 436 25.00 17.52 -18.04
CA GLN A 436 25.65 18.65 -17.41
C GLN A 436 25.05 19.98 -17.90
N HIS A 437 24.86 20.16 -19.22
CA HIS A 437 24.23 21.34 -19.79
C HIS A 437 22.79 21.51 -19.27
N LEU A 438 22.04 20.41 -19.09
CA LEU A 438 20.69 20.47 -18.51
C LEU A 438 20.71 20.91 -17.04
N LEU A 439 21.61 20.34 -16.24
CA LEU A 439 21.76 20.69 -14.82
C LEU A 439 22.21 22.13 -14.62
N ASN A 440 23.08 22.63 -15.50
CA ASN A 440 23.56 24.03 -15.49
C ASN A 440 22.52 25.01 -16.03
N GLY A 441 21.36 24.55 -16.53
CA GLY A 441 20.34 25.42 -17.12
C GLY A 441 20.69 25.93 -18.51
N GLU A 442 21.60 25.29 -19.22
CA GLU A 442 22.00 25.62 -20.59
C GLU A 442 21.09 24.98 -21.65
N ILE A 443 20.27 23.99 -21.25
CA ILE A 443 19.21 23.38 -22.04
C ILE A 443 17.86 23.74 -21.43
N ASP A 444 16.95 24.27 -22.24
CA ASP A 444 15.61 24.68 -21.85
C ASP A 444 14.61 23.52 -21.99
N ILE A 445 14.72 22.76 -23.08
CA ILE A 445 13.85 21.62 -23.39
C ILE A 445 14.73 20.41 -23.72
N LEU A 446 14.57 19.34 -22.96
CA LEU A 446 15.21 18.07 -23.25
C LEU A 446 14.24 17.14 -23.97
N VAL A 447 14.48 16.88 -25.25
CA VAL A 447 13.77 15.85 -26.02
C VAL A 447 14.46 14.51 -25.78
N CYS A 448 13.75 13.54 -25.19
CA CYS A 448 14.39 12.31 -24.78
C CYS A 448 13.47 11.09 -24.92
N THR A 449 14.08 9.91 -24.89
CA THR A 449 13.35 8.64 -24.71
C THR A 449 13.07 8.38 -23.21
N THR A 450 12.64 7.19 -22.86
CA THR A 450 12.39 6.76 -21.45
C THR A 450 13.63 6.83 -20.54
N LEU A 451 14.72 7.40 -21.01
CA LEU A 451 15.97 7.53 -20.27
C LEU A 451 15.81 8.35 -18.97
N ILE A 452 14.87 9.32 -18.94
CA ILE A 452 14.56 10.09 -17.72
C ILE A 452 13.98 9.23 -16.59
N GLU A 453 13.46 8.05 -16.90
CA GLU A 453 13.00 7.08 -15.91
C GLU A 453 14.14 6.62 -14.99
N THR A 454 15.41 6.77 -15.40
CA THR A 454 16.60 6.25 -14.69
C THR A 454 17.00 6.97 -13.42
N GLY A 455 16.23 7.93 -12.93
CA GLY A 455 16.42 8.45 -11.58
C GLY A 455 17.05 9.84 -11.46
N ILE A 456 17.38 10.51 -12.55
CA ILE A 456 18.04 11.81 -12.53
C ILE A 456 17.16 12.88 -11.87
N ASP A 457 17.76 13.65 -10.99
CA ASP A 457 17.14 14.78 -10.32
C ASP A 457 17.52 16.10 -10.98
N VAL A 458 16.58 16.71 -11.71
CA VAL A 458 16.72 18.07 -12.24
C VAL A 458 15.66 18.95 -11.59
N ARG A 459 16.06 19.68 -10.55
CA ARG A 459 15.15 20.46 -9.70
C ARG A 459 14.35 21.51 -10.46
N ASN A 460 14.90 22.08 -11.54
CA ASN A 460 14.27 23.15 -12.32
C ASN A 460 13.33 22.62 -13.44
N CYS A 461 13.25 21.29 -13.62
CA CYS A 461 12.37 20.70 -14.60
C CYS A 461 10.98 20.47 -14.00
N ASN A 462 10.01 21.35 -14.33
CA ASN A 462 8.67 21.32 -13.73
C ASN A 462 7.56 21.05 -14.75
N THR A 463 7.87 20.93 -16.04
CA THR A 463 6.90 20.52 -17.06
C THR A 463 7.37 19.26 -17.77
N LEU A 464 6.47 18.28 -17.87
CA LEU A 464 6.66 17.01 -18.55
C LEU A 464 5.63 16.86 -19.66
N ILE A 465 6.09 16.54 -20.87
CA ILE A 465 5.22 16.19 -21.99
C ILE A 465 5.59 14.78 -22.45
N ILE A 466 4.60 13.91 -22.63
CA ILE A 466 4.79 12.53 -23.10
C ILE A 466 3.93 12.29 -24.33
N GLU A 467 4.57 12.01 -25.46
CA GLU A 467 3.89 11.54 -26.68
C GLU A 467 3.56 10.04 -26.60
N ASP A 468 2.48 9.63 -27.29
CA ASP A 468 2.03 8.23 -27.37
C ASP A 468 1.96 7.56 -25.97
N ALA A 469 1.48 8.27 -24.93
CA ALA A 469 1.42 7.80 -23.54
C ALA A 469 0.55 6.53 -23.38
N ASP A 470 -0.40 6.31 -24.28
CA ASP A 470 -1.25 5.11 -24.35
C ASP A 470 -0.47 3.81 -24.58
N ARG A 471 0.77 3.89 -25.08
CA ARG A 471 1.65 2.74 -25.31
C ARG A 471 2.52 2.39 -24.09
N MET A 472 2.50 3.20 -23.06
CA MET A 472 3.37 3.04 -21.88
C MET A 472 2.64 2.31 -20.74
N GLY A 473 3.43 1.66 -19.88
CA GLY A 473 2.91 1.03 -18.68
C GLY A 473 2.53 2.03 -17.59
N LEU A 474 1.52 1.74 -16.76
CA LEU A 474 1.05 2.65 -15.73
C LEU A 474 2.15 2.98 -14.70
N ALA A 475 2.87 1.98 -14.21
CA ALA A 475 4.00 2.18 -13.30
C ALA A 475 5.10 3.04 -13.91
N GLN A 476 5.36 2.90 -15.23
CA GLN A 476 6.33 3.68 -15.96
C GLN A 476 5.89 5.16 -16.08
N LEU A 477 4.64 5.40 -16.46
CA LEU A 477 4.06 6.75 -16.52
C LEU A 477 4.14 7.44 -15.17
N TYR A 478 3.87 6.71 -14.09
CA TYR A 478 3.95 7.22 -12.72
C TYR A 478 5.39 7.58 -12.31
N GLN A 479 6.36 6.71 -12.60
CA GLN A 479 7.77 6.98 -12.30
C GLN A 479 8.29 8.21 -13.06
N ILE A 480 7.91 8.34 -14.36
CA ILE A 480 8.31 9.48 -15.18
C ILE A 480 7.64 10.77 -14.70
N ARG A 481 6.34 10.73 -14.33
CA ARG A 481 5.65 11.88 -13.71
C ARG A 481 6.37 12.35 -12.44
N GLY A 482 6.87 11.44 -11.63
CA GLY A 482 7.62 11.76 -10.41
C GLY A 482 8.98 12.43 -10.67
N ARG A 483 9.42 12.58 -11.93
CA ARG A 483 10.67 13.27 -12.30
C ARG A 483 10.52 14.78 -12.36
N VAL A 484 9.31 15.31 -12.37
CA VAL A 484 9.03 16.75 -12.29
C VAL A 484 8.40 17.11 -10.94
N GLY A 485 8.42 18.41 -10.60
CA GLY A 485 7.88 18.91 -9.34
C GLY A 485 8.72 18.53 -8.12
N ARG A 486 10.02 18.69 -8.23
CA ARG A 486 10.98 18.46 -7.14
C ARG A 486 11.49 19.75 -6.49
N SER A 487 10.94 20.88 -6.92
CA SER A 487 11.09 22.20 -6.31
C SER A 487 9.74 22.64 -5.74
N GLY A 488 9.69 23.65 -4.88
CA GLY A 488 8.44 24.24 -4.36
C GLY A 488 7.54 24.88 -5.42
N ARG A 489 7.86 24.76 -6.71
CA ARG A 489 7.09 25.30 -7.83
C ARG A 489 6.04 24.32 -8.33
N LYS A 490 4.89 24.82 -8.79
CA LYS A 490 3.86 24.01 -9.45
C LYS A 490 4.43 23.29 -10.66
N ALA A 491 4.15 21.99 -10.76
CA ALA A 491 4.59 21.17 -11.88
C ALA A 491 3.40 20.61 -12.67
N TYR A 492 3.65 20.39 -13.95
CA TYR A 492 2.64 19.98 -14.93
C TYR A 492 3.10 18.74 -15.70
N ALA A 493 2.21 17.79 -15.92
CA ALA A 493 2.45 16.62 -16.75
C ALA A 493 1.35 16.45 -17.79
N TYR A 494 1.74 16.44 -19.06
CA TYR A 494 0.85 16.28 -20.22
C TYR A 494 1.09 14.91 -20.83
N PHE A 495 0.12 14.01 -20.67
CA PHE A 495 0.09 12.69 -21.28
C PHE A 495 -0.74 12.76 -22.55
N THR A 496 -0.09 12.64 -23.72
CA THR A 496 -0.78 12.79 -24.98
C THR A 496 -0.91 11.47 -25.72
N PHE A 497 -2.00 11.33 -26.46
CA PHE A 497 -2.23 10.25 -27.40
C PHE A 497 -2.60 10.83 -28.77
N ARG A 498 -2.43 10.05 -29.82
CA ARG A 498 -2.65 10.54 -31.20
C ARG A 498 -4.11 10.94 -31.41
N ARG A 499 -4.28 12.03 -32.14
CA ARG A 499 -5.59 12.48 -32.62
C ARG A 499 -6.25 11.36 -33.42
N ASP A 500 -7.56 11.26 -33.31
CA ASP A 500 -8.41 10.30 -34.03
C ASP A 500 -8.06 8.82 -33.80
N LYS A 501 -7.32 8.50 -32.70
CA LYS A 501 -6.99 7.14 -32.32
C LYS A 501 -8.00 6.61 -31.28
N THR A 502 -8.69 5.53 -31.65
CA THR A 502 -9.46 4.76 -30.64
C THR A 502 -8.50 4.11 -29.66
N LEU A 503 -8.59 4.48 -28.37
CA LEU A 503 -7.79 3.89 -27.32
C LEU A 503 -8.31 2.48 -27.02
N THR A 504 -7.40 1.55 -26.78
CA THR A 504 -7.77 0.24 -26.23
C THR A 504 -8.28 0.40 -24.79
N ASP A 505 -9.15 -0.47 -24.32
CA ASP A 505 -9.69 -0.44 -22.95
C ASP A 505 -8.58 -0.43 -21.89
N ILE A 506 -7.51 -1.19 -22.14
CA ILE A 506 -6.32 -1.20 -21.26
C ILE A 506 -5.62 0.15 -21.23
N ALA A 507 -5.45 0.80 -22.39
CA ALA A 507 -4.82 2.12 -22.46
C ALA A 507 -5.69 3.17 -21.77
N GLN A 508 -7.01 3.11 -21.97
CA GLN A 508 -7.96 4.01 -21.33
C GLN A 508 -7.94 3.83 -19.80
N LYS A 509 -7.96 2.60 -19.31
CA LYS A 509 -7.86 2.28 -17.85
C LYS A 509 -6.56 2.83 -17.25
N ARG A 510 -5.41 2.71 -17.96
CA ARG A 510 -4.12 3.26 -17.50
C ARG A 510 -4.10 4.78 -17.46
N LEU A 511 -4.56 5.42 -18.53
CA LEU A 511 -4.61 6.88 -18.62
C LEU A 511 -5.61 7.49 -17.63
N SER A 512 -6.73 6.82 -17.37
CA SER A 512 -7.67 7.22 -16.32
C SER A 512 -7.06 7.08 -14.93
N ALA A 513 -6.34 5.98 -14.65
CA ALA A 513 -5.66 5.79 -13.39
C ALA A 513 -4.58 6.85 -13.12
N ILE A 514 -3.74 7.20 -14.11
CA ILE A 514 -2.70 8.21 -13.91
C ILE A 514 -3.29 9.61 -13.66
N ARG A 515 -4.47 9.90 -14.21
CA ARG A 515 -5.21 11.15 -13.98
C ARG A 515 -5.88 11.17 -12.59
N GLU A 516 -6.37 10.03 -12.12
CA GLU A 516 -7.04 9.90 -10.83
C GLU A 516 -6.07 9.94 -9.65
N PHE A 517 -4.97 9.20 -9.75
CA PHE A 517 -3.97 9.11 -8.69
C PHE A 517 -2.96 10.25 -8.74
N THR A 518 -3.39 11.48 -8.47
CA THR A 518 -2.54 12.68 -8.43
C THR A 518 -1.94 12.95 -7.06
N ALA A 519 -2.59 12.49 -5.98
CA ALA A 519 -2.12 12.69 -4.63
C ALA A 519 -0.80 11.94 -4.36
N PHE A 520 0.02 12.50 -3.46
CA PHE A 520 1.21 11.82 -2.95
C PHE A 520 0.84 10.53 -2.19
N GLY A 521 1.78 9.61 -2.07
CA GLY A 521 1.55 8.30 -1.46
C GLY A 521 0.78 7.34 -2.37
N SER A 522 0.54 7.70 -3.64
CA SER A 522 -0.21 6.87 -4.58
C SER A 522 0.62 5.75 -5.21
N GLY A 523 1.94 5.69 -5.02
CA GLY A 523 2.83 4.71 -5.66
C GLY A 523 2.42 3.27 -5.39
N PHE A 524 2.03 2.97 -4.16
CA PHE A 524 1.49 1.67 -3.79
C PHE A 524 0.17 1.36 -4.50
N ARG A 525 -0.77 2.31 -4.52
CA ARG A 525 -2.07 2.18 -5.21
C ARG A 525 -1.91 2.02 -6.71
N ILE A 526 -0.95 2.74 -7.31
CA ILE A 526 -0.58 2.62 -8.72
C ILE A 526 0.01 1.24 -9.03
N ALA A 527 0.90 0.72 -8.18
CA ALA A 527 1.45 -0.61 -8.35
C ALA A 527 0.35 -1.69 -8.29
N MET A 528 -0.59 -1.56 -7.36
CA MET A 528 -1.76 -2.43 -7.27
C MET A 528 -2.68 -2.29 -8.48
N ARG A 529 -2.91 -1.07 -8.96
CA ARG A 529 -3.74 -0.82 -10.15
C ARG A 529 -3.09 -1.32 -11.43
N ASP A 530 -1.79 -1.16 -11.58
CA ASP A 530 -1.02 -1.71 -12.73
C ASP A 530 -1.10 -3.25 -12.75
N LEU A 531 -1.01 -3.88 -11.58
CA LEU A 531 -1.20 -5.31 -11.42
C LEU A 531 -2.61 -5.75 -11.84
N GLN A 532 -3.63 -5.02 -11.43
CA GLN A 532 -5.02 -5.28 -11.83
C GLN A 532 -5.22 -5.15 -13.34
N ILE A 533 -4.64 -4.11 -13.97
CA ILE A 533 -4.80 -3.84 -15.40
C ILE A 533 -4.02 -4.85 -16.27
N ARG A 534 -2.80 -5.21 -15.86
CA ARG A 534 -1.96 -6.19 -16.61
C ARG A 534 -2.41 -7.63 -16.43
N GLY A 535 -3.20 -7.90 -15.37
CA GLY A 535 -3.37 -9.26 -14.88
C GLY A 535 -2.11 -9.76 -14.18
N ALA A 536 -2.28 -10.61 -13.19
CA ALA A 536 -1.18 -11.11 -12.36
C ALA A 536 -0.18 -12.04 -13.09
N GLY A 537 -0.37 -12.26 -14.36
CA GLY A 537 0.22 -13.35 -15.14
C GLY A 537 1.70 -13.30 -15.44
N SER A 538 2.31 -12.12 -15.47
CA SER A 538 3.70 -12.02 -15.94
C SER A 538 4.77 -11.99 -14.84
N LEU A 539 4.38 -11.99 -13.54
CA LEU A 539 5.24 -11.55 -12.46
C LEU A 539 5.73 -12.64 -11.49
N LEU A 540 5.09 -13.81 -11.47
CA LEU A 540 5.39 -14.86 -10.48
C LEU A 540 5.97 -16.17 -11.07
N GLY A 541 6.24 -16.22 -12.37
CA GLY A 541 6.68 -17.43 -13.07
C GLY A 541 5.48 -18.24 -13.63
N HIS A 542 5.73 -19.03 -14.68
CA HIS A 542 4.69 -19.73 -15.45
C HIS A 542 3.83 -20.71 -14.63
N SER A 543 4.36 -21.28 -13.55
CA SER A 543 3.63 -22.25 -12.71
C SER A 543 2.61 -21.63 -11.78
N GLN A 544 2.75 -20.34 -11.40
CA GLN A 544 1.88 -19.66 -10.43
C GLN A 544 0.78 -18.83 -11.09
N HIS A 545 0.95 -18.52 -12.36
CA HIS A 545 0.02 -17.74 -13.17
C HIS A 545 -1.40 -18.31 -13.14
N GLY A 546 -1.56 -19.59 -13.46
CA GLY A 546 -2.87 -20.24 -13.50
C GLY A 546 -3.59 -20.31 -12.14
N HIS A 547 -2.86 -20.30 -11.02
CA HIS A 547 -3.46 -20.36 -9.68
C HIS A 547 -4.08 -19.04 -9.25
N MET A 548 -3.40 -17.94 -9.54
CA MET A 548 -3.88 -16.61 -9.20
C MET A 548 -5.05 -16.17 -10.09
N GLU A 549 -5.03 -16.54 -11.38
CA GLU A 549 -6.17 -16.33 -12.28
C GLU A 549 -7.40 -17.12 -11.85
N ALA A 550 -7.19 -18.33 -11.36
CA ALA A 550 -8.29 -19.21 -10.97
C ALA A 550 -9.13 -18.69 -9.78
N VAL A 551 -8.53 -17.95 -8.86
CA VAL A 551 -9.22 -17.48 -7.63
C VAL A 551 -9.25 -15.95 -7.49
N GLY A 552 -8.54 -15.23 -8.35
CA GLY A 552 -8.35 -13.77 -8.24
C GLY A 552 -7.22 -13.40 -7.26
N TYR A 553 -6.67 -12.20 -7.46
CA TYR A 553 -5.49 -11.72 -6.75
C TYR A 553 -5.69 -11.65 -5.22
N ASP A 554 -6.76 -11.00 -4.77
CA ASP A 554 -7.01 -10.73 -3.36
C ASP A 554 -7.16 -12.03 -2.54
N LEU A 555 -7.91 -12.98 -3.07
CA LEU A 555 -8.10 -14.29 -2.42
C LEU A 555 -6.79 -15.10 -2.42
N TYR A 556 -6.00 -15.04 -3.51
CA TYR A 556 -4.69 -15.69 -3.57
C TYR A 556 -3.73 -15.15 -2.50
N VAL A 557 -3.60 -13.80 -2.37
CA VAL A 557 -2.76 -13.16 -1.36
C VAL A 557 -3.20 -13.53 0.06
N LYS A 558 -4.51 -13.54 0.31
CA LYS A 558 -5.06 -13.97 1.61
C LYS A 558 -4.68 -15.42 1.92
N MET A 559 -4.83 -16.32 0.96
CA MET A 559 -4.46 -17.75 1.12
C MET A 559 -2.96 -17.93 1.35
N LEU A 560 -2.12 -17.20 0.62
CA LEU A 560 -0.66 -17.24 0.80
C LEU A 560 -0.26 -16.71 2.19
N GLY A 561 -0.83 -15.58 2.63
CA GLY A 561 -0.58 -15.03 3.97
C GLY A 561 -0.96 -16.02 5.09
N GLN A 562 -2.09 -16.69 4.97
CA GLN A 562 -2.51 -17.74 5.91
C GLN A 562 -1.56 -18.95 5.90
N ALA A 563 -1.09 -19.38 4.72
CA ALA A 563 -0.15 -20.47 4.59
C ALA A 563 1.20 -20.15 5.27
N ILE A 564 1.67 -18.90 5.11
CA ILE A 564 2.89 -18.42 5.73
C ILE A 564 2.77 -18.34 7.25
N ALA A 565 1.67 -17.80 7.79
CA ALA A 565 1.42 -17.74 9.23
C ALA A 565 1.39 -19.15 9.85
N ARG A 566 0.74 -20.13 9.19
CA ARG A 566 0.75 -21.54 9.61
C ARG A 566 2.15 -22.12 9.64
N ALA A 567 2.91 -21.88 8.59
CA ALA A 567 4.26 -22.43 8.46
C ALA A 567 5.27 -21.77 9.42
N LYS A 568 4.98 -20.54 9.90
CA LYS A 568 5.71 -19.88 11.00
C LYS A 568 5.33 -20.39 12.38
N GLY A 569 4.27 -21.20 12.51
CA GLY A 569 3.72 -21.61 13.81
C GLY A 569 2.97 -20.48 14.54
N GLU A 570 2.69 -19.37 13.85
CA GLU A 570 1.87 -18.30 14.40
C GLU A 570 0.41 -18.78 14.50
N PRO A 571 -0.33 -18.42 15.54
CA PRO A 571 -1.75 -18.75 15.59
C PRO A 571 -2.43 -18.13 14.37
N VAL A 572 -2.79 -18.98 13.42
CA VAL A 572 -3.59 -18.51 12.27
C VAL A 572 -4.87 -17.97 12.86
N ARG A 573 -5.08 -16.66 12.77
CA ARG A 573 -6.39 -16.09 13.06
C ARG A 573 -7.36 -16.85 12.18
N ARG A 574 -8.15 -17.74 12.77
CA ARG A 574 -9.22 -18.45 12.07
C ARG A 574 -9.99 -17.38 11.31
N ASP A 575 -10.40 -17.66 10.09
CA ASP A 575 -11.26 -16.74 9.35
C ASP A 575 -12.53 -16.53 10.18
N LYS A 576 -12.48 -15.47 11.03
CA LYS A 576 -13.55 -15.08 11.96
C LYS A 576 -14.82 -14.59 11.24
N SER A 577 -14.83 -14.69 9.92
CA SER A 577 -15.85 -14.10 9.06
C SER A 577 -16.95 -15.08 8.61
N GLU A 578 -16.91 -16.34 9.00
CA GLU A 578 -17.86 -17.32 8.49
C GLU A 578 -19.14 -17.45 9.32
N CYS A 579 -19.30 -16.72 10.44
CA CYS A 579 -20.55 -16.74 11.19
C CYS A 579 -21.65 -16.00 10.41
N LEU A 580 -22.72 -16.71 10.07
CA LEU A 580 -23.92 -16.12 9.51
C LEU A 580 -24.83 -15.64 10.66
N VAL A 581 -25.18 -14.34 10.67
CA VAL A 581 -26.10 -13.78 11.66
C VAL A 581 -27.39 -13.33 10.94
N ASP A 582 -28.45 -14.07 11.13
CA ASP A 582 -29.78 -13.77 10.59
C ASP A 582 -30.77 -13.48 11.72
N LEU A 583 -30.85 -12.19 12.09
CA LEU A 583 -31.76 -11.65 13.10
C LEU A 583 -32.86 -10.83 12.45
N ARG A 584 -34.00 -10.73 13.09
CA ARG A 584 -35.11 -9.83 12.69
C ARG A 584 -34.87 -8.42 13.19
N VAL A 585 -33.84 -7.77 12.61
CA VAL A 585 -33.43 -6.41 12.95
C VAL A 585 -33.21 -5.66 11.63
N ASP A 586 -33.68 -4.43 11.56
CA ASP A 586 -33.47 -3.55 10.42
C ASP A 586 -31.99 -3.14 10.35
N ALA A 587 -31.30 -3.59 9.32
CA ALA A 587 -29.86 -3.39 9.18
C ALA A 587 -29.51 -2.90 7.76
N PHE A 588 -29.61 -1.59 7.55
CA PHE A 588 -29.33 -0.94 6.27
C PHE A 588 -28.99 0.55 6.45
N ILE A 589 -28.34 1.14 5.42
CA ILE A 589 -28.06 2.57 5.36
C ILE A 589 -29.12 3.25 4.49
N PRO A 590 -29.99 4.12 5.06
CA PRO A 590 -31.00 4.87 4.29
C PRO A 590 -30.32 5.83 3.29
N GLU A 591 -30.95 6.02 2.11
CA GLU A 591 -30.49 7.01 1.12
C GLU A 591 -30.53 8.46 1.63
N LYS A 592 -31.44 8.73 2.59
CA LYS A 592 -31.51 10.05 3.25
C LYS A 592 -30.30 10.31 4.15
N TYR A 593 -29.63 9.26 4.64
CA TYR A 593 -28.45 9.39 5.51
C TYR A 593 -27.16 9.48 4.69
N ILE A 594 -26.97 8.60 3.70
CA ILE A 594 -25.89 8.66 2.73
C ILE A 594 -26.50 8.58 1.32
N ALA A 595 -26.63 9.74 0.66
CA ALA A 595 -27.27 9.83 -0.67
C ALA A 595 -26.42 9.23 -1.79
N ASP A 596 -25.12 9.31 -1.65
CA ASP A 596 -24.13 8.90 -2.63
C ASP A 596 -23.90 7.37 -2.59
N GLY A 597 -24.06 6.69 -3.73
CA GLY A 597 -23.90 5.24 -3.86
C GLY A 597 -22.50 4.71 -3.51
N PRO A 598 -21.41 5.31 -4.03
CA PRO A 598 -20.04 4.97 -3.65
C PRO A 598 -19.77 5.16 -2.15
N GLY A 599 -20.23 6.25 -1.55
CA GLY A 599 -20.10 6.51 -0.11
C GLY A 599 -20.82 5.46 0.75
N ARG A 600 -22.01 4.97 0.31
CA ARG A 600 -22.70 3.87 0.99
C ARG A 600 -21.88 2.56 0.94
N ILE A 601 -21.30 2.23 -0.19
CA ILE A 601 -20.44 1.02 -0.34
C ILE A 601 -19.23 1.14 0.57
N GLU A 602 -18.60 2.32 0.65
CA GLU A 602 -17.48 2.57 1.55
C GLU A 602 -17.89 2.39 3.02
N ALA A 603 -19.02 2.93 3.42
CA ALA A 603 -19.56 2.78 4.78
C ALA A 603 -19.87 1.30 5.11
N TYR A 604 -20.52 0.57 4.21
CA TYR A 604 -20.76 -0.88 4.39
C TYR A 604 -19.46 -1.66 4.55
N LYS A 605 -18.44 -1.33 3.76
CA LYS A 605 -17.12 -1.96 3.84
C LYS A 605 -16.46 -1.73 5.19
N ARG A 606 -16.52 -0.51 5.71
CA ARG A 606 -15.97 -0.19 7.03
C ARG A 606 -16.70 -0.93 8.13
N ILE A 607 -18.01 -0.99 8.05
CA ILE A 607 -18.85 -1.75 9.00
C ILE A 607 -18.53 -3.25 8.93
N ALA A 608 -18.40 -3.83 7.74
CA ALA A 608 -18.03 -5.23 7.58
C ALA A 608 -16.61 -5.56 8.08
N ALA A 609 -15.71 -4.58 8.12
CA ALA A 609 -14.32 -4.74 8.58
C ALA A 609 -14.15 -4.66 10.11
N ILE A 610 -15.20 -4.40 10.88
CA ILE A 610 -15.18 -4.33 12.35
C ILE A 610 -14.67 -5.64 12.93
N GLN A 611 -13.67 -5.59 13.82
CA GLN A 611 -13.09 -6.74 14.50
C GLN A 611 -13.20 -6.63 16.04
N THR A 612 -13.32 -5.43 16.56
CA THR A 612 -13.35 -5.16 18.01
C THR A 612 -14.48 -4.17 18.34
N ALA A 613 -14.80 -4.06 19.63
CA ALA A 613 -15.75 -3.03 20.09
C ALA A 613 -15.19 -1.62 19.91
N GLU A 614 -13.85 -1.44 19.95
CA GLU A 614 -13.22 -0.14 19.68
C GLU A 614 -13.38 0.23 18.20
N ASP A 615 -13.21 -0.74 17.26
CA ASP A 615 -13.45 -0.48 15.84
C ASP A 615 -14.90 -0.08 15.56
N ALA A 616 -15.87 -0.69 16.27
CA ALA A 616 -17.28 -0.35 16.13
C ALA A 616 -17.57 1.09 16.60
N ALA A 617 -16.95 1.52 17.70
CA ALA A 617 -17.05 2.89 18.19
C ALA A 617 -16.40 3.88 17.20
N ASP A 618 -15.20 3.59 16.71
CA ASP A 618 -14.49 4.41 15.72
C ASP A 618 -15.29 4.59 14.42
N VAL A 619 -15.96 3.53 13.95
CA VAL A 619 -16.82 3.58 12.76
C VAL A 619 -18.06 4.44 13.01
N LEU A 620 -18.68 4.34 14.19
CA LEU A 620 -19.82 5.17 14.54
C LEU A 620 -19.42 6.64 14.65
N ASP A 621 -18.30 6.95 15.31
CA ASP A 621 -17.76 8.30 15.42
C ASP A 621 -17.46 8.92 14.05
N GLU A 622 -16.87 8.13 13.13
CA GLU A 622 -16.64 8.60 11.77
C GLU A 622 -17.91 8.86 10.99
N LEU A 623 -18.94 8.02 11.15
CA LEU A 623 -20.24 8.23 10.51
C LEU A 623 -20.93 9.48 11.05
N ILE A 624 -20.83 9.73 12.35
CA ILE A 624 -21.34 10.96 12.99
C ILE A 624 -20.63 12.19 12.45
N ASP A 625 -19.31 12.17 12.39
CA ASP A 625 -18.50 13.28 11.89
C ASP A 625 -18.77 13.63 10.42
N ARG A 626 -19.06 12.63 9.58
CA ARG A 626 -19.27 12.83 8.13
C ARG A 626 -20.72 13.08 7.72
N TYR A 627 -21.66 12.46 8.40
CA TYR A 627 -23.06 12.41 7.96
C TYR A 627 -24.07 12.79 9.04
N GLY A 628 -23.61 13.11 10.25
CA GLY A 628 -24.48 13.38 11.40
C GLY A 628 -24.94 12.12 12.14
N ASP A 629 -25.86 12.29 13.09
CA ASP A 629 -26.32 11.19 13.95
C ASP A 629 -26.90 10.01 13.13
N PRO A 630 -26.43 8.78 13.35
CA PRO A 630 -26.87 7.63 12.60
C PRO A 630 -28.30 7.22 13.00
N PRO A 631 -29.17 6.90 12.04
CA PRO A 631 -30.49 6.34 12.34
C PRO A 631 -30.36 4.95 12.98
N PRO A 632 -31.39 4.46 13.71
CA PRO A 632 -31.34 3.17 14.41
C PRO A 632 -30.89 2.01 13.52
N SER A 633 -31.35 1.95 12.26
CA SER A 633 -30.97 0.89 11.31
C SER A 633 -29.47 0.84 10.99
N VAL A 634 -28.76 1.98 11.09
CA VAL A 634 -27.30 2.05 10.88
C VAL A 634 -26.57 1.61 12.16
N SER A 635 -27.05 2.03 13.33
CA SER A 635 -26.49 1.58 14.61
C SER A 635 -26.68 0.06 14.79
N ASP A 636 -27.84 -0.47 14.43
CA ASP A 636 -28.11 -1.91 14.47
C ASP A 636 -27.22 -2.68 13.48
N LEU A 637 -26.97 -2.11 12.29
CA LEU A 637 -26.06 -2.70 11.31
C LEU A 637 -24.61 -2.83 11.85
N VAL A 638 -24.11 -1.79 12.54
CA VAL A 638 -22.80 -1.81 13.21
C VAL A 638 -22.78 -2.89 14.30
N ASN A 639 -23.82 -2.94 15.13
CA ASN A 639 -23.94 -3.93 16.18
C ASN A 639 -24.04 -5.37 15.65
N VAL A 640 -24.79 -5.63 14.57
CA VAL A 640 -24.84 -6.93 13.90
C VAL A 640 -23.46 -7.36 13.40
N SER A 641 -22.68 -6.41 12.86
CA SER A 641 -21.31 -6.71 12.42
C SER A 641 -20.39 -7.06 13.59
N LEU A 642 -20.49 -6.35 14.71
CA LEU A 642 -19.72 -6.63 15.93
C LEU A 642 -20.11 -8.01 16.51
N VAL A 643 -21.39 -8.29 16.63
CA VAL A 643 -21.92 -9.57 17.13
C VAL A 643 -21.45 -10.74 16.28
N ARG A 644 -21.39 -10.59 14.96
CA ARG A 644 -20.86 -11.61 14.04
C ARG A 644 -19.43 -12.02 14.41
N VAL A 645 -18.59 -11.06 14.72
CA VAL A 645 -17.18 -11.32 15.11
C VAL A 645 -17.12 -11.97 16.48
N GLN A 646 -17.92 -11.50 17.43
CA GLN A 646 -17.99 -12.06 18.78
C GLN A 646 -18.50 -13.51 18.74
N ALA A 647 -19.53 -13.81 17.96
CA ALA A 647 -20.07 -15.14 17.75
C ALA A 647 -19.01 -16.10 17.18
N SER A 648 -18.29 -15.68 16.14
CA SER A 648 -17.21 -16.46 15.55
C SER A 648 -16.07 -16.71 16.53
N ALA A 649 -15.75 -15.75 17.43
CA ALA A 649 -14.69 -15.90 18.43
C ALA A 649 -14.99 -17.00 19.45
N VAL A 650 -16.26 -17.28 19.74
CA VAL A 650 -16.70 -18.33 20.68
C VAL A 650 -17.15 -19.63 19.97
N GLY A 651 -16.83 -19.80 18.68
CA GLY A 651 -17.09 -21.01 17.92
C GLY A 651 -18.53 -21.15 17.42
N VAL A 652 -19.30 -20.06 17.34
CA VAL A 652 -20.63 -20.05 16.73
C VAL A 652 -20.49 -19.88 15.22
N THR A 653 -21.09 -20.79 14.46
CA THR A 653 -21.04 -20.80 12.97
C THR A 653 -22.25 -20.13 12.33
N GLU A 654 -23.41 -20.20 12.98
CA GLU A 654 -24.65 -19.62 12.47
C GLU A 654 -25.54 -19.18 13.63
N VAL A 655 -26.14 -18.01 13.50
CA VAL A 655 -27.18 -17.49 14.40
C VAL A 655 -28.42 -17.22 13.58
N THR A 656 -29.52 -17.86 13.95
CA THR A 656 -30.82 -17.68 13.28
C THR A 656 -31.91 -17.35 14.28
N GLN A 657 -32.80 -16.43 13.92
CA GLN A 657 -34.00 -16.12 14.68
C GLN A 657 -35.24 -16.66 14.00
N LYS A 658 -35.95 -17.55 14.68
CA LYS A 658 -37.26 -18.05 14.24
C LYS A 658 -38.32 -17.69 15.25
N LYS A 659 -39.24 -16.77 14.87
CA LYS A 659 -40.20 -16.16 15.81
C LYS A 659 -39.49 -15.59 17.02
N ASP A 660 -39.75 -16.12 18.21
CA ASP A 660 -39.19 -15.67 19.49
C ASP A 660 -38.04 -16.55 19.95
N THR A 661 -37.43 -17.34 19.11
CA THR A 661 -36.33 -18.25 19.44
C THR A 661 -35.06 -17.88 18.68
N LEU A 662 -33.99 -17.60 19.39
CA LEU A 662 -32.64 -17.51 18.85
C LEU A 662 -31.99 -18.89 18.88
N THR A 663 -31.45 -19.33 17.75
CA THR A 663 -30.70 -20.58 17.63
C THR A 663 -29.28 -20.28 17.19
N LEU A 664 -28.30 -20.72 17.98
CA LEU A 664 -26.87 -20.59 17.71
C LEU A 664 -26.34 -21.98 17.37
N GLN A 665 -25.84 -22.17 16.15
CA GLN A 665 -25.11 -23.39 15.77
C GLN A 665 -23.64 -23.24 16.14
N LEU A 666 -23.07 -24.31 16.71
CA LEU A 666 -21.69 -24.30 17.20
C LEU A 666 -20.84 -25.34 16.48
N GLU A 667 -19.52 -25.13 16.44
CA GLU A 667 -18.54 -26.13 15.97
C GLU A 667 -18.45 -27.30 16.95
N SER A 668 -18.43 -26.99 18.25
CA SER A 668 -18.40 -27.96 19.34
C SER A 668 -19.21 -27.42 20.52
N LEU A 669 -19.75 -28.31 21.33
CA LEU A 669 -20.53 -27.95 22.51
C LEU A 669 -20.02 -28.73 23.72
N GLU A 670 -19.48 -28.00 24.70
CA GLU A 670 -18.92 -28.57 25.91
C GLU A 670 -19.89 -28.48 27.10
N LEU A 671 -19.88 -29.48 27.95
CA LEU A 671 -20.77 -29.54 29.13
C LEU A 671 -20.60 -28.36 30.12
N PRO A 672 -19.38 -27.84 30.38
CA PRO A 672 -19.21 -26.64 31.22
C PRO A 672 -19.92 -25.42 30.67
N MET A 673 -19.89 -25.21 29.33
CA MET A 673 -20.56 -24.10 28.65
C MET A 673 -22.09 -24.18 28.80
N ILE A 674 -22.66 -25.38 28.60
CA ILE A 674 -24.10 -25.60 28.79
C ILE A 674 -24.54 -25.29 30.23
N ARG A 675 -23.80 -25.80 31.21
CA ARG A 675 -24.12 -25.58 32.65
C ARG A 675 -24.03 -24.09 33.02
N GLY A 676 -22.98 -23.39 32.60
CA GLY A 676 -22.79 -21.96 32.86
C GLY A 676 -23.91 -21.11 32.26
N LEU A 677 -24.30 -21.38 31.03
CA LEU A 677 -25.38 -20.66 30.36
C LEU A 677 -26.78 -20.99 30.94
N LEU A 678 -27.01 -22.21 31.32
CA LEU A 678 -28.26 -22.60 32.01
C LEU A 678 -28.47 -21.81 33.31
N VAL A 679 -27.39 -21.63 34.08
CA VAL A 679 -27.43 -20.83 35.32
C VAL A 679 -27.60 -19.35 35.01
N ALA A 680 -26.83 -18.79 34.06
CA ALA A 680 -26.86 -17.37 33.71
C ALA A 680 -28.20 -16.90 33.12
N PHE A 681 -28.89 -17.78 32.38
CA PHE A 681 -30.16 -17.48 31.74
C PHE A 681 -31.39 -18.19 32.37
N ASN A 682 -31.31 -18.56 33.66
CA ASN A 682 -32.42 -19.12 34.44
C ASN A 682 -33.15 -20.28 33.76
N GLY A 683 -32.42 -21.20 33.12
CA GLY A 683 -32.98 -22.35 32.44
C GLY A 683 -33.63 -22.10 31.07
N ARG A 684 -33.60 -20.89 30.58
CA ARG A 684 -34.17 -20.52 29.22
C ARG A 684 -33.36 -21.08 28.03
N VAL A 685 -32.17 -21.59 28.31
CA VAL A 685 -31.27 -22.14 27.26
C VAL A 685 -31.58 -23.61 27.09
N THR A 686 -31.79 -24.06 25.86
CA THR A 686 -31.86 -25.46 25.47
C THR A 686 -30.68 -25.81 24.57
N ALA A 687 -30.13 -27.00 24.78
CA ALA A 687 -28.99 -27.47 24.02
C ALA A 687 -29.30 -28.76 23.27
N GLY A 688 -28.92 -28.87 22.01
CA GLY A 688 -29.00 -30.08 21.22
C GLY A 688 -27.63 -30.60 20.86
N ALA A 689 -27.36 -31.86 21.14
CA ALA A 689 -26.11 -32.55 20.76
C ALA A 689 -26.39 -33.40 19.50
N GLY A 690 -25.51 -33.31 18.49
CA GLY A 690 -25.60 -34.05 17.23
C GLY A 690 -24.47 -33.67 16.28
N ASN A 691 -24.58 -34.03 15.02
CA ASN A 691 -23.62 -33.66 13.97
C ASN A 691 -23.48 -32.13 13.79
N ARG A 692 -24.46 -31.36 14.24
CA ARG A 692 -24.45 -29.89 14.33
C ARG A 692 -24.98 -29.48 15.71
N PRO A 693 -24.14 -29.34 16.72
CA PRO A 693 -24.59 -28.92 18.02
C PRO A 693 -25.14 -27.50 18.00
N TYR A 694 -26.19 -27.26 18.78
CA TYR A 694 -26.84 -25.95 18.84
C TYR A 694 -27.28 -25.58 20.26
N LEU A 695 -27.38 -24.27 20.48
CA LEU A 695 -28.04 -23.66 21.63
C LEU A 695 -29.26 -22.90 21.14
N SER A 696 -30.39 -23.02 21.83
CA SER A 696 -31.58 -22.23 21.58
C SER A 696 -32.00 -21.49 22.83
N VAL A 697 -32.38 -20.22 22.65
CA VAL A 697 -32.83 -19.34 23.72
C VAL A 697 -34.12 -18.65 23.29
N THR A 698 -35.14 -18.66 24.15
CA THR A 698 -36.40 -17.99 23.88
C THR A 698 -36.37 -16.56 24.34
N LEU A 699 -36.73 -15.62 23.47
CA LEU A 699 -36.87 -14.18 23.75
C LEU A 699 -38.08 -13.94 24.67
N GLN A 700 -37.95 -12.97 25.57
CA GLN A 700 -39.06 -12.44 26.33
C GLN A 700 -39.78 -11.33 25.53
N PRO A 701 -41.05 -11.01 25.82
CA PRO A 701 -41.84 -10.06 25.02
C PRO A 701 -41.23 -8.68 24.79
N ASP A 702 -40.43 -8.19 25.76
CA ASP A 702 -39.80 -6.85 25.69
C ASP A 702 -38.30 -6.91 25.44
N GLU A 703 -37.74 -8.08 25.13
CA GLU A 703 -36.31 -8.30 24.97
C GLU A 703 -35.89 -8.15 23.53
N LYS A 704 -34.89 -7.29 23.26
CA LYS A 704 -34.38 -7.14 21.91
C LYS A 704 -33.44 -8.29 21.52
N PRO A 705 -33.62 -8.88 20.32
CA PRO A 705 -32.81 -10.01 19.87
C PRO A 705 -31.30 -9.77 19.91
N LEU A 706 -30.89 -8.56 19.58
CA LEU A 706 -29.48 -8.18 19.49
C LEU A 706 -28.83 -8.08 20.89
N GLU A 707 -29.53 -7.47 21.85
CA GLU A 707 -29.08 -7.33 23.26
C GLU A 707 -28.97 -8.68 23.94
N LEU A 708 -29.97 -9.57 23.73
CA LEU A 708 -29.93 -10.95 24.24
C LEU A 708 -28.75 -11.72 23.67
N LEU A 709 -28.54 -11.64 22.36
CA LEU A 709 -27.43 -12.33 21.72
C LEU A 709 -26.07 -11.84 22.22
N GLN A 710 -25.89 -10.53 22.38
CA GLN A 710 -24.66 -9.97 22.99
C GLN A 710 -24.42 -10.50 24.40
N SER A 711 -25.46 -10.60 25.21
CA SER A 711 -25.38 -11.14 26.58
C SER A 711 -24.99 -12.62 26.59
N ILE A 712 -25.54 -13.43 25.68
CA ILE A 712 -25.19 -14.85 25.52
C ILE A 712 -23.73 -15.00 25.10
N LEU A 713 -23.28 -14.27 24.08
CA LEU A 713 -21.90 -14.34 23.59
C LEU A 713 -20.88 -13.90 24.63
N LYS A 714 -21.22 -12.87 25.43
CA LYS A 714 -20.41 -12.44 26.56
C LYS A 714 -20.27 -13.53 27.62
N GLY A 715 -21.40 -14.15 28.00
CA GLY A 715 -21.39 -15.27 28.93
C GLY A 715 -20.57 -16.46 28.43
N MET A 716 -20.68 -16.78 27.13
CA MET A 716 -19.85 -17.83 26.51
C MET A 716 -18.36 -17.51 26.58
N ALA A 717 -17.99 -16.27 26.27
CA ALA A 717 -16.59 -15.82 26.32
C ALA A 717 -16.01 -15.89 27.73
N GLU A 718 -16.76 -15.50 28.76
CA GLU A 718 -16.36 -15.56 30.17
C GLU A 718 -16.15 -17.00 30.64
N ILE A 719 -17.01 -17.92 30.20
CA ILE A 719 -16.89 -19.35 30.53
C ILE A 719 -15.65 -19.96 29.88
N LEU A 720 -15.40 -19.65 28.59
CA LEU A 720 -14.21 -20.12 27.87
C LEU A 720 -12.91 -19.59 28.49
N ALA A 721 -12.85 -18.31 28.84
CA ALA A 721 -11.69 -17.72 29.51
C ALA A 721 -11.41 -18.34 30.87
N SER A 722 -12.47 -18.71 31.64
CA SER A 722 -12.35 -19.42 32.93
C SER A 722 -11.88 -20.87 32.79
N ALA A 723 -12.12 -21.50 31.64
CA ALA A 723 -11.69 -22.86 31.34
C ALA A 723 -10.21 -22.92 30.89
N GLU A 724 -9.70 -21.90 30.20
CA GLU A 724 -8.30 -21.79 29.78
C GLU A 724 -7.33 -21.47 30.96
N GLN A 725 -7.84 -20.94 32.07
CA GLN A 725 -7.05 -20.64 33.28
C GLN A 725 -6.96 -21.81 34.25
N LYS A 726 -7.69 -22.90 34.04
CA LYS A 726 -7.63 -24.16 34.82
C LYS A 726 -6.88 -25.23 34.06
#